data_0f4d61b15922618bdf4550e786b3a132
#
_entry.id   0f4d61b15922618bdf4550e786b3a132
#
_cell.length_a   1.000
_cell.length_b   1.000
_cell.length_c   1.000
_cell.angle_alpha   90.00
_cell.angle_beta   90.00
_cell.angle_gamma   90.00
#
_symmetry.space_group_name_H-M   'P 1'
#
loop_
_entity.id
_entity.type
_entity.pdbx_description
1 polymer ?
#
loop_
_entity_poly.entity_id
_entity_poly.type
_entity_poly.pdbx_seq_one_letter_code
_entity_poly.pdbx_strand_id
1 'polypeptide(L)'
;MPAARHVSGGSAGGPGPLVFGTAGHVDHGKSALVLALTGTDPDRLAEEKAREMTIDLGFAFLSLPGLPDMAAIVDVPGHEMFVRNMVAGATGIDAAIFVVAADEGVMPQTVEHLEVLRQLKIQAGVIALTKRDRVSAEKLRQTTEEVRAFLVGSPFEAAAIVPVSSITGEGLPELRQELARLAQSVRSRPAEGIFRLPVDRVFTLKGVGTVVTGTVISGALQVGEMVTCLPAGRQLRARALQVHGGKVERVLAGQRAAINLADVAKEDLHRGDVLATPGSLASTLMIDARANLSAGVRRPLEQRARVRVHHGTAEAMARVVLLEGDTLAPGESALTQLRLESPLAPLSGDPFVLRSYSPMLVIGGGTVVDPHPAKRRRAGGSLELEEREGLPAAEMVLGLLRRAAARGVRFDEMRVQCGLPAADLRFMLEELAADGRVCPGRRDLWFSSEAIEDMKLALATRLAELHAEEPLRTFAPLNAVAGPLASSPEERECFRVALDLLASGGLAVVAGERLRLASHRPVWQGKNARAREAILGAARARGLAAPTAAEIAVTVGLDEKECERVLEALADSGELHVLAPGLYLHPEVMAEARAQVRRHLEQHGTLTVAECRELLGASRKYLLPFLEQLDREGLTVRRGDYRELARR
;
A
#
# COMPACT_ATOMS: atom_id res chain seq x y z
N MET A 1 -4.61 34.08 -14.49
CA MET A 1 -4.06 33.94 -13.13
C MET A 1 -5.16 33.56 -12.18
N PRO A 2 -5.18 32.39 -11.58
CA PRO A 2 -5.78 32.18 -10.27
C PRO A 2 -4.71 31.69 -9.27
N ALA A 3 -4.80 32.27 -8.08
CA ALA A 3 -3.85 32.19 -6.99
C ALA A 3 -3.65 30.76 -6.45
N ALA A 4 -2.40 30.41 -6.23
CA ALA A 4 -1.97 29.30 -5.41
C ALA A 4 -2.56 29.42 -4.00
N ARG A 5 -3.42 28.50 -3.59
CA ARG A 5 -3.77 28.31 -2.19
C ARG A 5 -2.70 27.38 -1.58
N HIS A 6 -1.75 28.00 -0.92
CA HIS A 6 -0.95 27.35 0.09
C HIS A 6 -1.89 26.74 1.14
N VAL A 7 -1.93 25.43 1.23
CA VAL A 7 -2.42 24.73 2.42
C VAL A 7 -1.24 24.57 3.37
N SER A 8 -0.83 25.69 3.96
CA SER A 8 -0.10 25.71 5.22
C SER A 8 -1.12 25.77 6.34
N GLY A 9 -1.55 24.62 6.81
CA GLY A 9 -2.51 24.48 7.90
C GLY A 9 -2.01 23.53 8.96
N GLY A 10 -0.77 23.76 9.45
CA GLY A 10 -0.43 23.35 10.81
C GLY A 10 -1.20 24.22 11.78
N SER A 11 -2.46 23.91 12.07
CA SER A 11 -3.13 24.46 13.23
C SER A 11 -2.35 24.01 14.46
N ALA A 12 -1.78 24.94 15.19
CA ALA A 12 -1.48 24.80 16.59
C ALA A 12 -2.83 24.59 17.31
N GLY A 13 -3.42 23.38 17.15
CA GLY A 13 -4.62 22.96 17.84
C GLY A 13 -4.27 22.71 19.28
N GLY A 14 -5.14 23.16 20.18
CA GLY A 14 -5.11 22.79 21.59
C GLY A 14 -5.11 21.25 21.76
N PRO A 15 -4.91 20.77 23.00
CA PRO A 15 -4.92 19.34 23.28
C PRO A 15 -6.22 18.71 22.75
N GLY A 16 -6.09 17.70 21.88
CA GLY A 16 -7.22 16.96 21.35
C GLY A 16 -7.80 15.96 22.35
N PRO A 17 -8.78 15.14 21.94
CA PRO A 17 -9.35 14.09 22.78
C PRO A 17 -8.27 13.17 23.32
N LEU A 18 -8.35 12.81 24.59
CA LEU A 18 -7.35 12.02 25.31
C LEU A 18 -8.00 10.87 26.08
N VAL A 19 -7.33 9.73 26.11
CA VAL A 19 -7.75 8.55 26.87
C VAL A 19 -6.68 8.19 27.90
N PHE A 20 -7.03 8.26 29.17
CA PHE A 20 -6.24 7.69 30.25
C PHE A 20 -6.61 6.21 30.46
N GLY A 21 -5.65 5.39 30.86
CA GLY A 21 -5.91 4.04 31.31
C GLY A 21 -5.35 3.82 32.70
N THR A 22 -6.10 3.16 33.59
CA THR A 22 -5.54 2.70 34.86
C THR A 22 -4.63 1.49 34.63
N ALA A 23 -3.62 1.31 35.46
CA ALA A 23 -2.78 0.10 35.48
C ALA A 23 -2.33 -0.13 36.92
N GLY A 24 -2.05 -1.39 37.31
CA GLY A 24 -1.62 -1.72 38.67
C GLY A 24 -2.29 -2.99 39.21
N HIS A 25 -1.83 -3.42 40.37
CA HIS A 25 -2.27 -4.67 41.02
C HIS A 25 -3.79 -4.67 41.36
N VAL A 26 -4.38 -5.87 41.52
CA VAL A 26 -5.70 -6.03 42.11
C VAL A 26 -5.67 -5.41 43.52
N ASP A 27 -6.77 -4.89 44.02
CA ASP A 27 -6.90 -4.27 45.34
C ASP A 27 -6.03 -3.03 45.61
N HIS A 28 -5.25 -2.54 44.64
CA HIS A 28 -4.55 -1.26 44.76
C HIS A 28 -5.47 -0.02 44.61
N GLY A 29 -6.79 -0.24 44.46
CA GLY A 29 -7.78 0.83 44.47
C GLY A 29 -7.96 1.58 43.15
N LYS A 30 -7.76 0.94 42.00
CA LYS A 30 -7.96 1.54 40.67
C LYS A 30 -9.36 2.08 40.47
N SER A 31 -10.37 1.23 40.61
CA SER A 31 -11.80 1.61 40.43
C SER A 31 -12.27 2.63 41.48
N ALA A 32 -11.79 2.48 42.74
CA ALA A 32 -12.04 3.48 43.78
C ALA A 32 -11.43 4.85 43.45
N LEU A 33 -10.24 4.88 42.87
CA LEU A 33 -9.60 6.11 42.41
C LEU A 33 -10.36 6.75 41.24
N VAL A 34 -10.81 5.94 40.26
CA VAL A 34 -11.64 6.42 39.15
C VAL A 34 -12.97 7.01 39.67
N LEU A 35 -13.63 6.34 40.60
CA LEU A 35 -14.85 6.85 41.25
C LEU A 35 -14.58 8.19 41.96
N ALA A 36 -13.49 8.30 42.75
CA ALA A 36 -13.13 9.52 43.46
C ALA A 36 -12.78 10.69 42.52
N LEU A 37 -12.15 10.41 41.37
CA LEU A 37 -11.82 11.42 40.38
C LEU A 37 -13.02 11.87 39.55
N THR A 38 -13.96 10.98 39.22
CA THR A 38 -14.99 11.25 38.20
C THR A 38 -16.40 11.30 38.75
N GLY A 39 -16.63 10.74 39.94
CA GLY A 39 -17.98 10.53 40.50
C GLY A 39 -18.76 9.40 39.83
N THR A 40 -18.14 8.66 38.89
CA THR A 40 -18.74 7.55 38.16
C THR A 40 -18.13 6.24 38.59
N ASP A 41 -18.96 5.29 39.04
CA ASP A 41 -18.54 3.92 39.35
C ASP A 41 -18.24 3.16 38.05
N PRO A 42 -16.97 2.76 37.78
CA PRO A 42 -16.60 2.05 36.58
C PRO A 42 -17.08 0.58 36.58
N ASP A 43 -17.33 -0.01 37.78
CA ASP A 43 -17.76 -1.39 37.96
C ASP A 43 -19.28 -1.50 37.79
N ARG A 44 -19.71 -2.05 36.65
CA ARG A 44 -21.13 -2.09 36.24
C ARG A 44 -21.78 -3.46 36.41
N LEU A 45 -20.97 -4.53 36.41
CA LEU A 45 -21.48 -5.89 36.53
C LEU A 45 -21.83 -6.23 37.97
N ALA A 46 -22.97 -6.88 38.19
CA ALA A 46 -23.34 -7.36 39.53
C ALA A 46 -22.29 -8.31 40.12
N GLU A 47 -21.59 -9.07 39.26
CA GLU A 47 -20.52 -9.97 39.64
C GLU A 47 -19.27 -9.20 40.11
N GLU A 48 -18.92 -8.07 39.47
CA GLU A 48 -17.82 -7.19 39.91
C GLU A 48 -18.08 -6.66 41.31
N LYS A 49 -19.31 -6.20 41.56
CA LYS A 49 -19.70 -5.70 42.87
C LYS A 49 -19.75 -6.79 43.95
N ALA A 50 -20.15 -8.01 43.58
CA ALA A 50 -20.20 -9.14 44.51
C ALA A 50 -18.82 -9.69 44.85
N ARG A 51 -17.84 -9.57 43.94
CA ARG A 51 -16.46 -10.03 44.12
C ARG A 51 -15.50 -8.91 44.52
N GLU A 52 -15.98 -7.67 44.59
CA GLU A 52 -15.16 -6.47 44.80
C GLU A 52 -13.95 -6.37 43.87
N MET A 53 -14.11 -6.86 42.60
CA MET A 53 -13.03 -6.97 41.64
C MET A 53 -13.52 -6.65 40.23
N THR A 54 -12.84 -5.76 39.54
CA THR A 54 -13.10 -5.44 38.11
C THR A 54 -12.80 -6.66 37.23
N ILE A 55 -13.77 -7.09 36.44
CA ILE A 55 -13.66 -8.26 35.52
C ILE A 55 -13.53 -7.80 34.07
N ASP A 56 -14.35 -6.83 33.66
CA ASP A 56 -14.34 -6.24 32.31
C ASP A 56 -13.85 -4.79 32.37
N LEU A 57 -13.72 -4.16 31.22
CA LEU A 57 -13.28 -2.75 31.16
C LEU A 57 -14.31 -1.81 31.78
N GLY A 58 -13.89 -0.98 32.71
CA GLY A 58 -14.68 0.14 33.25
C GLY A 58 -14.47 1.41 32.42
N PHE A 59 -15.44 2.31 32.42
CA PHE A 59 -15.30 3.56 31.66
C PHE A 59 -15.88 4.73 32.43
N ALA A 60 -15.11 5.81 32.51
CA ALA A 60 -15.51 7.07 33.11
C ALA A 60 -15.00 8.24 32.31
N PHE A 61 -15.48 9.44 32.61
CA PHE A 61 -15.05 10.67 31.94
C PHE A 61 -14.63 11.69 32.97
N LEU A 62 -13.54 12.39 32.70
CA LEU A 62 -12.92 13.34 33.59
C LEU A 62 -12.77 14.71 32.92
N SER A 63 -13.37 15.73 33.53
CA SER A 63 -13.10 17.12 33.16
C SER A 63 -11.80 17.57 33.83
N LEU A 64 -10.86 18.08 33.03
CA LEU A 64 -9.58 18.58 33.50
C LEU A 64 -9.42 20.05 33.14
N PRO A 65 -8.75 20.86 34.01
CA PRO A 65 -8.46 22.25 33.70
C PRO A 65 -7.64 22.41 32.41
N GLY A 66 -8.06 23.30 31.53
CA GLY A 66 -7.34 23.61 30.29
C GLY A 66 -7.58 22.63 29.13
N LEU A 67 -8.45 21.63 29.31
CA LEU A 67 -8.92 20.78 28.21
C LEU A 67 -10.30 21.25 27.73
N PRO A 68 -10.51 21.40 26.41
CA PRO A 68 -11.82 21.76 25.85
C PRO A 68 -12.82 20.61 25.97
N ASP A 69 -12.36 19.36 25.88
CA ASP A 69 -13.18 18.16 25.97
C ASP A 69 -12.88 17.36 27.25
N MET A 70 -13.83 16.53 27.67
CA MET A 70 -13.60 15.57 28.74
C MET A 70 -12.63 14.49 28.29
N ALA A 71 -11.63 14.17 29.11
CA ALA A 71 -10.79 13.00 28.94
C ALA A 71 -11.56 11.71 29.27
N ALA A 72 -11.39 10.67 28.48
CA ALA A 72 -11.91 9.35 28.82
C ALA A 72 -10.95 8.64 29.80
N ILE A 73 -11.48 7.87 30.74
CA ILE A 73 -10.73 6.94 31.58
C ILE A 73 -11.19 5.53 31.28
N VAL A 74 -10.24 4.66 30.92
CA VAL A 74 -10.44 3.21 30.82
C VAL A 74 -9.90 2.57 32.09
N ASP A 75 -10.79 2.03 32.89
CA ASP A 75 -10.41 1.27 34.08
C ASP A 75 -10.23 -0.19 33.72
N VAL A 76 -8.99 -0.68 33.88
CA VAL A 76 -8.65 -2.05 33.47
C VAL A 76 -8.62 -2.99 34.65
N PRO A 77 -9.03 -4.28 34.49
CA PRO A 77 -8.95 -5.26 35.55
C PRO A 77 -7.48 -5.50 35.97
N GLY A 78 -7.28 -5.70 37.27
CA GLY A 78 -5.96 -5.92 37.87
C GLY A 78 -5.51 -7.38 37.89
N HIS A 79 -6.45 -8.33 37.87
CA HIS A 79 -6.18 -9.73 38.11
C HIS A 79 -5.60 -10.45 36.86
N GLU A 80 -4.64 -11.34 37.05
CA GLU A 80 -3.91 -12.07 35.98
C GLU A 80 -4.84 -12.83 35.00
N MET A 81 -5.99 -13.33 35.48
CA MET A 81 -6.99 -13.99 34.62
C MET A 81 -7.58 -13.04 33.58
N PHE A 82 -7.56 -11.74 33.82
CA PHE A 82 -8.19 -10.72 32.99
C PHE A 82 -7.17 -9.86 32.20
N VAL A 83 -5.91 -10.27 32.14
CA VAL A 83 -4.87 -9.57 31.37
C VAL A 83 -5.26 -9.38 29.90
N ARG A 84 -6.04 -10.30 29.32
CA ARG A 84 -6.62 -10.11 27.98
C ARG A 84 -7.50 -8.84 27.92
N ASN A 85 -8.31 -8.59 28.95
CA ASN A 85 -9.15 -7.39 29.04
C ASN A 85 -8.28 -6.15 29.27
N MET A 86 -7.26 -6.28 30.11
CA MET A 86 -6.27 -5.23 30.34
C MET A 86 -5.58 -4.78 29.05
N VAL A 87 -5.01 -5.72 28.28
CA VAL A 87 -4.34 -5.40 27.01
C VAL A 87 -5.29 -4.74 26.01
N ALA A 88 -6.51 -5.27 25.90
CA ALA A 88 -7.52 -4.68 25.01
C ALA A 88 -7.93 -3.25 25.42
N GLY A 89 -8.03 -2.98 26.72
CA GLY A 89 -8.27 -1.62 27.22
C GLY A 89 -7.07 -0.69 26.99
N ALA A 90 -5.88 -1.20 27.23
CA ALA A 90 -4.65 -0.43 27.11
C ALA A 90 -4.30 -0.02 25.68
N THR A 91 -4.76 -0.75 24.66
CA THR A 91 -4.50 -0.43 23.24
C THR A 91 -5.01 0.96 22.83
N GLY A 92 -6.08 1.42 23.46
CA GLY A 92 -6.71 2.71 23.14
C GLY A 92 -6.24 3.89 23.98
N ILE A 93 -5.35 3.69 24.98
CA ILE A 93 -4.93 4.77 25.89
C ILE A 93 -3.76 5.58 25.35
N ASP A 94 -3.69 6.84 25.75
CA ASP A 94 -2.64 7.78 25.39
C ASP A 94 -1.66 8.00 26.54
N ALA A 95 -2.16 7.88 27.79
CA ALA A 95 -1.37 8.01 28.99
C ALA A 95 -1.88 7.09 30.11
N ALA A 96 -1.00 6.64 30.98
CA ALA A 96 -1.33 5.74 32.07
C ALA A 96 -1.50 6.46 33.42
N ILE A 97 -2.52 6.05 34.18
CA ILE A 97 -2.61 6.29 35.63
C ILE A 97 -2.14 4.98 36.28
N PHE A 98 -0.88 4.94 36.67
CA PHE A 98 -0.28 3.75 37.24
C PHE A 98 -0.49 3.74 38.76
N VAL A 99 -1.30 2.79 39.23
CA VAL A 99 -1.81 2.77 40.60
C VAL A 99 -1.04 1.75 41.44
N VAL A 100 -0.42 2.23 42.51
CA VAL A 100 0.30 1.43 43.49
C VAL A 100 -0.25 1.78 44.90
N ALA A 101 -0.54 0.78 45.70
CA ALA A 101 -1.01 1.00 47.08
C ALA A 101 0.21 1.27 48.01
N ALA A 102 0.12 2.32 48.82
CA ALA A 102 1.22 2.74 49.71
C ALA A 102 1.53 1.72 50.81
N ASP A 103 0.55 0.92 51.21
CA ASP A 103 0.70 -0.12 52.23
C ASP A 103 1.40 -1.37 51.71
N GLU A 104 1.20 -1.72 50.43
CA GLU A 104 1.69 -2.96 49.82
C GLU A 104 2.94 -2.77 48.94
N GLY A 105 3.08 -1.62 48.26
CA GLY A 105 4.21 -1.35 47.36
C GLY A 105 4.09 -2.05 46.00
N VAL A 106 5.24 -2.40 45.39
CA VAL A 106 5.29 -3.04 44.09
C VAL A 106 4.94 -4.52 44.18
N MET A 107 3.89 -4.93 43.49
CA MET A 107 3.34 -6.28 43.50
C MET A 107 3.51 -6.98 42.11
N PRO A 108 3.40 -8.31 42.01
CA PRO A 108 3.65 -9.01 40.73
C PRO A 108 2.86 -8.51 39.53
N GLN A 109 1.58 -8.18 39.69
CA GLN A 109 0.76 -7.63 38.61
C GLN A 109 1.14 -6.19 38.27
N THR A 110 1.73 -5.44 39.22
CA THR A 110 2.34 -4.13 38.95
C THR A 110 3.43 -4.25 37.89
N VAL A 111 4.29 -5.27 38.00
CA VAL A 111 5.36 -5.58 37.03
C VAL A 111 4.77 -5.98 35.68
N GLU A 112 3.77 -6.86 35.67
CA GLU A 112 3.14 -7.33 34.41
C GLU A 112 2.44 -6.18 33.69
N HIS A 113 1.74 -5.29 34.40
CA HIS A 113 1.07 -4.15 33.81
C HIS A 113 2.06 -3.11 33.23
N LEU A 114 3.19 -2.88 33.91
CA LEU A 114 4.26 -2.04 33.37
C LEU A 114 4.80 -2.61 32.04
N GLU A 115 4.98 -3.93 31.99
CA GLU A 115 5.45 -4.57 30.78
C GLU A 115 4.44 -4.46 29.62
N VAL A 116 3.14 -4.63 29.88
CA VAL A 116 2.11 -4.41 28.86
C VAL A 116 2.13 -2.97 28.34
N LEU A 117 2.20 -1.97 29.21
CA LEU A 117 2.27 -0.56 28.82
C LEU A 117 3.51 -0.28 27.96
N ARG A 118 4.66 -0.89 28.32
CA ARG A 118 5.91 -0.78 27.56
C ARG A 118 5.76 -1.35 26.14
N GLN A 119 5.19 -2.56 26.02
CA GLN A 119 4.96 -3.21 24.74
C GLN A 119 3.98 -2.45 23.84
N LEU A 120 2.96 -1.84 24.44
CA LEU A 120 2.00 -0.97 23.74
C LEU A 120 2.55 0.45 23.45
N LYS A 121 3.80 0.71 23.80
CA LYS A 121 4.51 2.00 23.58
C LYS A 121 3.84 3.19 24.28
N ILE A 122 3.21 2.97 25.43
CA ILE A 122 2.66 4.06 26.25
C ILE A 122 3.84 4.74 26.95
N GLN A 123 4.10 6.00 26.58
CA GLN A 123 5.28 6.76 27.02
C GLN A 123 4.98 7.77 28.13
N ALA A 124 3.71 8.08 28.35
CA ALA A 124 3.26 9.11 29.25
C ALA A 124 2.43 8.54 30.38
N GLY A 125 2.59 9.06 31.59
CA GLY A 125 1.79 8.60 32.73
C GLY A 125 2.10 9.34 34.02
N VAL A 126 1.27 9.07 35.02
CA VAL A 126 1.39 9.52 36.40
C VAL A 126 1.23 8.33 37.35
N ILE A 127 1.97 8.32 38.43
CA ILE A 127 1.88 7.28 39.45
C ILE A 127 0.97 7.79 40.58
N ALA A 128 -0.17 7.13 40.76
CA ALA A 128 -1.07 7.39 41.90
C ALA A 128 -0.70 6.40 43.03
N LEU A 129 -0.08 6.90 44.09
CA LEU A 129 0.27 6.13 45.26
C LEU A 129 -0.93 6.15 46.24
N THR A 130 -1.82 5.17 46.11
CA THR A 130 -3.10 5.11 46.79
C THR A 130 -3.01 4.65 48.26
N LYS A 131 -4.14 4.62 48.97
CA LYS A 131 -4.24 4.24 50.38
C LYS A 131 -3.32 5.05 51.30
N ARG A 132 -3.10 6.34 50.95
CA ARG A 132 -2.24 7.25 51.72
C ARG A 132 -2.67 7.36 53.19
N ASP A 133 -3.98 7.28 53.44
CA ASP A 133 -4.63 7.30 54.74
C ASP A 133 -4.31 6.13 55.65
N ARG A 134 -3.80 5.01 55.10
CA ARG A 134 -3.47 3.78 55.86
C ARG A 134 -2.04 3.66 56.31
N VAL A 135 -1.16 4.59 55.89
CA VAL A 135 0.27 4.45 56.13
C VAL A 135 0.86 5.68 56.85
N SER A 136 1.90 5.45 57.64
CA SER A 136 2.68 6.53 58.24
C SER A 136 3.51 7.28 57.17
N ALA A 137 3.95 8.49 57.54
CA ALA A 137 4.82 9.28 56.66
C ALA A 137 6.13 8.55 56.29
N GLU A 138 6.67 7.77 57.24
CA GLU A 138 7.87 6.97 57.01
C GLU A 138 7.63 5.82 56.00
N LYS A 139 6.56 5.05 56.14
CA LYS A 139 6.18 4.00 55.19
C LYS A 139 5.90 4.59 53.82
N LEU A 140 5.21 5.73 53.75
CA LEU A 140 4.97 6.43 52.49
C LEU A 140 6.27 6.79 51.75
N ARG A 141 7.27 7.31 52.48
CA ARG A 141 8.56 7.65 51.92
C ARG A 141 9.26 6.41 51.39
N GLN A 142 9.31 5.33 52.17
CA GLN A 142 9.92 4.05 51.75
C GLN A 142 9.28 3.48 50.48
N THR A 143 7.92 3.46 50.46
CA THR A 143 7.23 2.94 49.26
C THR A 143 7.42 3.86 48.06
N THR A 144 7.50 5.17 48.25
CA THR A 144 7.84 6.12 47.17
C THR A 144 9.22 5.83 46.56
N GLU A 145 10.22 5.56 47.42
CA GLU A 145 11.58 5.21 46.99
C GLU A 145 11.62 3.85 46.26
N GLU A 146 10.88 2.85 46.77
CA GLU A 146 10.70 1.55 46.12
C GLU A 146 10.10 1.70 44.71
N VAL A 147 9.02 2.45 44.57
CA VAL A 147 8.35 2.69 43.28
C VAL A 147 9.29 3.45 42.33
N ARG A 148 10.05 4.44 42.80
CA ARG A 148 11.06 5.12 41.97
C ARG A 148 12.11 4.15 41.46
N ALA A 149 12.68 3.32 42.34
CA ALA A 149 13.67 2.32 41.94
C ALA A 149 13.12 1.31 40.93
N PHE A 150 11.87 0.88 41.10
CA PHE A 150 11.17 -0.01 40.17
C PHE A 150 11.00 0.61 38.77
N LEU A 151 10.77 1.92 38.67
CA LEU A 151 10.52 2.61 37.40
C LEU A 151 11.79 2.99 36.64
N VAL A 152 12.98 2.82 37.21
CA VAL A 152 14.25 3.12 36.51
C VAL A 152 14.37 2.32 35.21
N GLY A 153 14.73 2.98 34.12
CA GLY A 153 14.81 2.40 32.77
C GLY A 153 13.44 2.10 32.11
N SER A 154 12.35 2.50 32.74
CA SER A 154 11.01 2.40 32.14
C SER A 154 10.58 3.74 31.51
N PRO A 155 9.56 3.77 30.64
CA PRO A 155 8.99 5.00 30.10
C PRO A 155 8.44 5.96 31.20
N PHE A 156 8.23 5.45 32.41
CA PHE A 156 7.64 6.19 33.53
C PHE A 156 8.70 6.61 34.58
N GLU A 157 9.99 6.49 34.30
CA GLU A 157 11.07 6.87 35.23
C GLU A 157 10.94 8.32 35.72
N ALA A 158 10.59 9.25 34.84
CA ALA A 158 10.40 10.66 35.16
C ALA A 158 8.95 11.02 35.57
N ALA A 159 8.05 10.03 35.68
CA ALA A 159 6.66 10.29 36.01
C ALA A 159 6.48 10.84 37.45
N ALA A 160 5.55 11.77 37.61
CA ALA A 160 5.20 12.29 38.94
C ALA A 160 4.57 11.17 39.79
N ILE A 161 5.01 11.05 41.04
CA ILE A 161 4.39 10.15 42.04
C ILE A 161 3.56 11.01 42.97
N VAL A 162 2.24 10.79 42.97
CA VAL A 162 1.28 11.56 43.74
C VAL A 162 0.62 10.66 44.79
N PRO A 163 0.90 10.86 46.09
CA PRO A 163 0.19 10.15 47.16
C PRO A 163 -1.25 10.61 47.21
N VAL A 164 -2.20 9.65 47.24
CA VAL A 164 -3.64 9.95 47.24
C VAL A 164 -4.42 9.02 48.19
N SER A 165 -5.51 9.52 48.70
CA SER A 165 -6.55 8.72 49.35
C SER A 165 -7.88 8.91 48.63
N SER A 166 -8.42 7.87 48.05
CA SER A 166 -9.75 7.88 47.44
C SER A 166 -10.88 8.01 48.47
N ILE A 167 -10.59 7.75 49.75
CA ILE A 167 -11.56 7.81 50.86
C ILE A 167 -11.62 9.22 51.44
N THR A 168 -10.47 9.82 51.77
CA THR A 168 -10.41 11.14 52.39
C THR A 168 -10.38 12.30 51.39
N GLY A 169 -10.05 12.01 50.13
CA GLY A 169 -9.86 13.00 49.08
C GLY A 169 -8.47 13.68 49.10
N GLU A 170 -7.58 13.33 50.06
CA GLU A 170 -6.22 13.86 50.12
C GLU A 170 -5.44 13.52 48.84
N GLY A 171 -4.74 14.51 48.24
CA GLY A 171 -3.91 14.34 47.05
C GLY A 171 -4.70 14.29 45.73
N LEU A 172 -6.04 14.23 45.73
CA LEU A 172 -6.83 14.21 44.49
C LEU A 172 -6.72 15.53 43.68
N PRO A 173 -6.70 16.73 44.31
CA PRO A 173 -6.47 17.97 43.57
C PRO A 173 -5.13 18.00 42.87
N GLU A 174 -4.05 17.54 43.52
CA GLU A 174 -2.69 17.45 43.00
C GLU A 174 -2.65 16.45 41.83
N LEU A 175 -3.27 15.28 41.99
CA LEU A 175 -3.36 14.30 40.92
C LEU A 175 -4.11 14.88 39.70
N ARG A 176 -5.21 15.64 39.90
CA ARG A 176 -5.92 16.31 38.80
C ARG A 176 -5.04 17.32 38.07
N GLN A 177 -4.20 18.07 38.80
CA GLN A 177 -3.24 19.02 38.20
C GLN A 177 -2.19 18.29 37.36
N GLU A 178 -1.64 17.19 37.88
CA GLU A 178 -0.67 16.38 37.12
C GLU A 178 -1.32 15.75 35.89
N LEU A 179 -2.54 15.23 35.97
CA LEU A 179 -3.28 14.72 34.82
C LEU A 179 -3.54 15.83 33.78
N ALA A 180 -3.85 17.04 34.21
CA ALA A 180 -4.05 18.18 33.33
C ALA A 180 -2.74 18.60 32.64
N ARG A 181 -1.61 18.59 33.37
CA ARG A 181 -0.26 18.85 32.79
C ARG A 181 0.11 17.78 31.78
N LEU A 182 -0.08 16.51 32.14
CA LEU A 182 0.18 15.37 31.27
C LEU A 182 -0.64 15.45 29.98
N ALA A 183 -1.92 15.80 30.09
CA ALA A 183 -2.81 15.96 28.94
C ALA A 183 -2.36 17.04 27.95
N GLN A 184 -1.71 18.10 28.44
CA GLN A 184 -1.13 19.16 27.58
C GLN A 184 0.17 18.73 26.90
N SER A 185 0.91 17.77 27.47
CA SER A 185 2.18 17.28 26.93
C SER A 185 2.02 16.13 25.94
N VAL A 186 0.94 15.38 26.03
CA VAL A 186 0.66 14.25 25.14
C VAL A 186 0.20 14.76 23.77
N ARG A 187 0.85 14.28 22.70
CA ARG A 187 0.44 14.62 21.35
C ARG A 187 -0.90 13.99 21.03
N SER A 188 -1.83 14.79 20.55
CA SER A 188 -3.12 14.30 20.03
C SER A 188 -2.89 13.33 18.88
N ARG A 189 -3.70 12.30 18.81
CA ARG A 189 -3.73 11.40 17.65
C ARG A 189 -4.21 12.16 16.41
N PRO A 190 -3.62 11.92 15.24
CA PRO A 190 -4.06 12.61 14.03
C PRO A 190 -5.50 12.21 13.69
N ALA A 191 -6.36 13.21 13.53
CA ALA A 191 -7.74 13.02 13.04
C ALA A 191 -7.77 12.77 11.53
N GLU A 192 -6.66 12.97 10.88
CA GLU A 192 -6.40 12.66 9.46
C GLU A 192 -5.96 11.20 9.33
N GLY A 193 -6.09 10.67 8.12
CA GLY A 193 -5.73 9.28 7.87
C GLY A 193 -6.93 8.33 7.84
N ILE A 194 -6.65 7.03 7.86
CA ILE A 194 -7.68 6.01 7.83
C ILE A 194 -8.38 5.91 9.19
N PHE A 195 -9.71 5.83 9.17
CA PHE A 195 -10.47 5.54 10.39
C PHE A 195 -10.21 4.11 10.84
N ARG A 196 -9.90 3.93 12.14
CA ARG A 196 -9.75 2.63 12.78
C ARG A 196 -10.32 2.66 14.19
N LEU A 197 -11.18 1.69 14.49
CA LEU A 197 -11.74 1.47 15.80
C LEU A 197 -11.72 -0.03 16.13
N PRO A 198 -10.79 -0.51 16.97
CA PRO A 198 -10.86 -1.84 17.55
C PRO A 198 -12.08 -1.97 18.46
N VAL A 199 -12.91 -2.96 18.18
CA VAL A 199 -14.16 -3.20 18.91
C VAL A 199 -13.85 -3.87 20.24
N ASP A 200 -14.24 -3.26 21.34
CA ASP A 200 -14.11 -3.83 22.71
C ASP A 200 -15.42 -4.41 23.26
N ARG A 201 -16.58 -3.90 22.81
CA ARG A 201 -17.90 -4.42 23.17
C ARG A 201 -18.87 -4.39 22.01
N VAL A 202 -19.79 -5.37 22.01
CA VAL A 202 -20.94 -5.44 21.11
C VAL A 202 -22.19 -5.70 21.90
N PHE A 203 -23.22 -4.88 21.70
CA PHE A 203 -24.51 -5.05 22.37
C PHE A 203 -25.66 -4.57 21.48
N THR A 204 -26.86 -5.00 21.82
CA THR A 204 -28.08 -4.57 21.15
C THR A 204 -28.89 -3.65 22.07
N LEU A 205 -29.35 -2.53 21.53
CA LEU A 205 -30.29 -1.64 22.20
C LEU A 205 -31.67 -1.75 21.55
N LYS A 206 -32.69 -1.93 22.36
CA LYS A 206 -34.07 -2.04 21.88
C LYS A 206 -34.48 -0.77 21.12
N GLY A 207 -34.93 -0.95 19.88
CA GLY A 207 -35.30 0.16 18.98
C GLY A 207 -34.15 0.88 18.29
N VAL A 208 -32.90 0.57 18.62
CA VAL A 208 -31.70 1.18 17.99
C VAL A 208 -30.98 0.18 17.11
N GLY A 209 -30.92 -1.09 17.54
CA GLY A 209 -30.17 -2.14 16.80
C GLY A 209 -28.82 -2.43 17.46
N THR A 210 -27.90 -2.93 16.63
CA THR A 210 -26.56 -3.34 17.08
C THR A 210 -25.64 -2.14 17.22
N VAL A 211 -24.98 -2.05 18.37
CA VAL A 211 -24.03 -0.99 18.73
C VAL A 211 -22.71 -1.65 19.10
N VAL A 212 -21.63 -1.11 18.58
CA VAL A 212 -20.27 -1.46 19.00
C VAL A 212 -19.62 -0.28 19.70
N THR A 213 -18.71 -0.57 20.64
CA THR A 213 -17.89 0.45 21.28
C THR A 213 -16.41 0.16 21.10
N GLY A 214 -15.61 1.21 21.15
CA GLY A 214 -14.16 1.15 21.05
C GLY A 214 -13.54 2.54 21.15
N THR A 215 -12.24 2.60 21.25
CA THR A 215 -11.48 3.84 21.09
C THR A 215 -11.09 4.02 19.63
N VAL A 216 -11.37 5.18 19.05
CA VAL A 216 -10.88 5.54 17.71
C VAL A 216 -9.38 5.74 17.80
N ILE A 217 -8.60 4.83 17.21
CA ILE A 217 -7.13 4.87 17.29
C ILE A 217 -6.49 5.69 16.17
N SER A 218 -7.21 5.94 15.07
CA SER A 218 -6.77 6.81 13.95
C SER A 218 -7.96 7.32 13.15
N GLY A 219 -7.77 8.45 12.47
CA GLY A 219 -8.73 9.02 11.53
C GLY A 219 -10.02 9.55 12.16
N ALA A 220 -11.05 9.64 11.36
CA ALA A 220 -12.38 10.13 11.75
C ALA A 220 -13.48 9.36 11.01
N LEU A 221 -14.70 9.37 11.59
CA LEU A 221 -15.90 8.78 10.98
C LEU A 221 -17.08 9.72 11.16
N GLN A 222 -17.88 9.90 10.11
CA GLN A 222 -19.11 10.68 10.12
C GLN A 222 -20.35 9.78 10.08
N VAL A 223 -21.47 10.31 10.58
CA VAL A 223 -22.77 9.64 10.45
C VAL A 223 -23.09 9.43 8.98
N GLY A 224 -23.55 8.22 8.62
CA GLY A 224 -23.89 7.83 7.27
C GLY A 224 -22.75 7.22 6.46
N GLU A 225 -21.50 7.36 6.88
CA GLU A 225 -20.35 6.76 6.19
C GLU A 225 -20.33 5.24 6.34
N MET A 226 -19.68 4.61 5.35
CA MET A 226 -19.43 3.18 5.33
C MET A 226 -18.14 2.83 6.06
N VAL A 227 -18.17 1.73 6.78
CA VAL A 227 -16.98 1.11 7.39
C VAL A 227 -16.89 -0.35 6.99
N THR A 228 -15.69 -0.88 6.93
CA THR A 228 -15.46 -2.33 6.79
C THR A 228 -15.19 -2.91 8.17
N CYS A 229 -15.94 -3.94 8.54
CA CYS A 229 -15.69 -4.74 9.74
C CYS A 229 -14.76 -5.90 9.40
N LEU A 230 -13.57 -5.93 9.96
CA LEU A 230 -12.56 -6.96 9.78
C LEU A 230 -12.48 -7.84 11.03
N PRO A 231 -12.17 -9.14 10.89
CA PRO A 231 -11.66 -9.83 9.70
C PRO A 231 -12.74 -10.28 8.70
N ALA A 232 -14.03 -10.18 9.01
CA ALA A 232 -15.11 -10.70 8.18
C ALA A 232 -15.26 -9.99 6.82
N GLY A 233 -14.69 -8.78 6.65
CA GLY A 233 -14.75 -8.01 5.41
C GLY A 233 -16.13 -7.40 5.11
N ARG A 234 -17.04 -7.35 6.11
CA ARG A 234 -18.39 -6.84 5.91
C ARG A 234 -18.40 -5.32 5.83
N GLN A 235 -19.10 -4.80 4.84
CA GLN A 235 -19.36 -3.36 4.70
C GLN A 235 -20.62 -2.97 5.46
N LEU A 236 -20.49 -2.04 6.39
CA LEU A 236 -21.56 -1.62 7.30
C LEU A 236 -21.69 -0.09 7.29
N ARG A 237 -22.90 0.42 7.49
CA ARG A 237 -23.13 1.87 7.56
C ARG A 237 -23.23 2.32 9.01
N ALA A 238 -22.50 3.38 9.37
CA ALA A 238 -22.63 4.05 10.66
C ALA A 238 -23.92 4.90 10.69
N ARG A 239 -24.95 4.43 11.39
CA ARG A 239 -26.25 5.12 11.48
C ARG A 239 -26.25 6.28 12.47
N ALA A 240 -25.56 6.09 13.58
CA ALA A 240 -25.46 7.09 14.63
C ALA A 240 -24.16 6.91 15.41
N LEU A 241 -23.63 8.00 15.89
CA LEU A 241 -22.41 8.07 16.66
C LEU A 241 -22.68 8.71 18.02
N GLN A 242 -22.02 8.22 19.06
CA GLN A 242 -22.09 8.79 20.39
C GLN A 242 -20.71 8.86 21.02
N VAL A 243 -20.44 9.97 21.69
CA VAL A 243 -19.25 10.21 22.52
C VAL A 243 -19.71 10.76 23.83
N HIS A 244 -19.20 10.26 24.96
CA HIS A 244 -19.60 10.68 26.32
C HIS A 244 -21.11 10.59 26.58
N GLY A 245 -21.79 9.59 25.94
CA GLY A 245 -23.25 9.43 26.05
C GLY A 245 -24.10 10.41 25.24
N GLY A 246 -23.49 11.42 24.62
CA GLY A 246 -24.12 12.37 23.71
C GLY A 246 -24.02 11.94 22.24
N LYS A 247 -25.08 12.25 21.45
CA LYS A 247 -25.04 12.06 19.98
C LYS A 247 -24.12 13.09 19.37
N VAL A 248 -23.32 12.63 18.39
CA VAL A 248 -22.40 13.48 17.61
C VAL A 248 -22.52 13.14 16.12
N GLU A 249 -22.22 14.11 15.25
CA GLU A 249 -22.18 13.89 13.80
C GLU A 249 -20.86 13.27 13.33
N ARG A 250 -19.79 13.43 14.11
CA ARG A 250 -18.45 12.96 13.77
C ARG A 250 -17.70 12.50 15.01
N VAL A 251 -16.92 11.43 14.88
CA VAL A 251 -15.96 10.97 15.89
C VAL A 251 -14.54 11.07 15.35
N LEU A 252 -13.59 11.34 16.25
CA LEU A 252 -12.19 11.59 15.94
C LEU A 252 -11.29 10.62 16.70
N ALA A 253 -10.08 10.45 16.21
CA ALA A 253 -9.01 9.73 16.92
C ALA A 253 -8.82 10.29 18.34
N GLY A 254 -8.59 9.39 19.31
CA GLY A 254 -8.53 9.73 20.74
C GLY A 254 -9.89 9.74 21.44
N GLN A 255 -11.01 9.64 20.73
CA GLN A 255 -12.33 9.55 21.35
C GLN A 255 -12.75 8.10 21.56
N ARG A 256 -13.37 7.86 22.71
CA ARG A 256 -14.14 6.64 22.90
C ARG A 256 -15.54 6.82 22.33
N ALA A 257 -15.89 5.97 21.36
CA ALA A 257 -17.13 6.09 20.61
C ALA A 257 -18.02 4.85 20.74
N ALA A 258 -19.33 5.08 20.70
CA ALA A 258 -20.34 4.07 20.42
C ALA A 258 -20.89 4.30 19.02
N ILE A 259 -20.86 3.27 18.18
CA ILE A 259 -21.28 3.32 16.79
C ILE A 259 -22.45 2.38 16.59
N ASN A 260 -23.60 2.92 16.21
CA ASN A 260 -24.74 2.14 15.78
C ASN A 260 -24.54 1.74 14.31
N LEU A 261 -24.53 0.45 14.05
CA LEU A 261 -24.32 -0.14 12.73
C LEU A 261 -25.64 -0.64 12.12
N ALA A 262 -25.83 -0.31 10.84
CA ALA A 262 -27.01 -0.72 10.11
C ALA A 262 -26.92 -2.20 9.68
N ASP A 263 -28.08 -2.86 9.70
CA ASP A 263 -28.33 -4.13 9.00
C ASP A 263 -27.34 -5.26 9.37
N VAL A 264 -26.93 -5.31 10.64
CA VAL A 264 -26.04 -6.34 11.17
C VAL A 264 -26.59 -6.89 12.50
N ALA A 265 -26.56 -8.21 12.65
CA ALA A 265 -26.92 -8.86 13.91
C ALA A 265 -25.75 -8.78 14.92
N LYS A 266 -26.06 -8.84 16.22
CA LYS A 266 -25.06 -8.81 17.27
C LYS A 266 -24.07 -9.99 17.14
N GLU A 267 -24.58 -11.15 16.76
CA GLU A 267 -23.86 -12.41 16.62
C GLU A 267 -22.81 -12.38 15.49
N ASP A 268 -22.94 -11.42 14.60
CA ASP A 268 -22.02 -11.22 13.47
C ASP A 268 -20.83 -10.33 13.79
N LEU A 269 -20.81 -9.72 14.96
CA LEU A 269 -19.78 -8.80 15.43
C LEU A 269 -19.21 -9.29 16.76
N HIS A 270 -17.90 -9.19 16.89
CA HIS A 270 -17.21 -9.72 18.06
C HIS A 270 -16.22 -8.69 18.62
N ARG A 271 -15.93 -8.83 19.92
CA ARG A 271 -14.75 -8.19 20.48
C ARG A 271 -13.50 -8.69 19.76
N GLY A 272 -12.65 -7.77 19.33
CA GLY A 272 -11.47 -8.08 18.50
C GLY A 272 -11.66 -7.73 17.04
N ASP A 273 -12.89 -7.50 16.57
CA ASP A 273 -13.13 -6.95 15.26
C ASP A 273 -12.58 -5.51 15.17
N VAL A 274 -12.27 -5.09 13.97
CA VAL A 274 -11.82 -3.71 13.70
C VAL A 274 -12.74 -3.07 12.67
N LEU A 275 -13.34 -1.94 13.03
CA LEU A 275 -14.00 -1.09 12.04
C LEU A 275 -12.96 -0.18 11.41
N ALA A 276 -12.90 -0.16 10.07
CA ALA A 276 -11.94 0.65 9.33
C ALA A 276 -12.56 1.30 8.09
N THR A 277 -11.91 2.34 7.57
CA THR A 277 -12.25 2.93 6.26
C THR A 277 -12.27 1.84 5.19
N PRO A 278 -13.30 1.78 4.33
CA PRO A 278 -13.37 0.76 3.28
C PRO A 278 -12.13 0.72 2.38
N GLY A 279 -11.61 -0.49 2.15
CA GLY A 279 -10.45 -0.72 1.28
C GLY A 279 -9.12 -0.20 1.82
N SER A 280 -9.02 0.16 3.11
CA SER A 280 -7.78 0.66 3.72
C SER A 280 -7.03 -0.37 4.55
N LEU A 281 -7.69 -1.46 4.91
CA LEU A 281 -7.15 -2.54 5.72
C LEU A 281 -7.58 -3.88 5.16
N ALA A 282 -6.77 -4.89 5.36
CA ALA A 282 -7.13 -6.28 5.10
C ALA A 282 -6.74 -7.18 6.28
N SER A 283 -7.40 -8.31 6.40
CA SER A 283 -7.05 -9.34 7.37
C SER A 283 -5.91 -10.21 6.85
N THR A 284 -5.09 -10.71 7.77
CA THR A 284 -3.95 -11.58 7.46
C THR A 284 -3.84 -12.74 8.45
N LEU A 285 -3.28 -13.85 8.00
CA LEU A 285 -2.86 -14.98 8.85
C LEU A 285 -1.35 -15.00 9.10
N MET A 286 -0.63 -13.96 8.66
CA MET A 286 0.82 -13.92 8.75
C MET A 286 1.31 -12.48 8.83
N ILE A 287 2.20 -12.19 9.76
CA ILE A 287 2.82 -10.88 9.96
C ILE A 287 4.33 -11.05 10.12
N ASP A 288 5.13 -10.18 9.46
CA ASP A 288 6.52 -10.01 9.84
C ASP A 288 6.61 -8.90 10.89
N ALA A 289 7.36 -9.13 11.93
CA ALA A 289 7.42 -8.25 13.08
C ALA A 289 8.81 -8.22 13.71
N ARG A 290 9.17 -7.11 14.35
CA ARG A 290 10.24 -7.11 15.34
C ARG A 290 9.63 -7.49 16.69
N ALA A 291 9.94 -8.68 17.16
CA ALA A 291 9.54 -9.14 18.47
C ALA A 291 10.67 -8.95 19.48
N ASN A 292 10.31 -8.57 20.69
CA ASN A 292 11.23 -8.51 21.82
C ASN A 292 10.74 -9.42 22.96
N LEU A 293 11.67 -10.04 23.64
CA LEU A 293 11.40 -10.85 24.82
C LEU A 293 11.78 -10.05 26.07
N SER A 294 10.84 -9.95 27.02
CA SER A 294 11.06 -9.17 28.24
C SER A 294 12.21 -9.74 29.06
N ALA A 295 13.05 -8.89 29.64
CA ALA A 295 14.23 -9.30 30.41
C ALA A 295 13.87 -10.14 31.66
N GLY A 296 12.66 -9.96 32.21
CA GLY A 296 12.17 -10.72 33.36
C GLY A 296 11.71 -12.16 33.06
N VAL A 297 11.71 -12.56 31.79
CA VAL A 297 11.32 -13.92 31.39
C VAL A 297 12.45 -14.92 31.70
N ARG A 298 12.09 -16.07 32.26
CA ARG A 298 13.09 -17.06 32.70
C ARG A 298 13.66 -17.95 31.57
N ARG A 299 12.95 -18.07 30.46
CA ARG A 299 13.30 -19.01 29.38
C ARG A 299 13.35 -18.28 28.04
N PRO A 300 14.29 -18.61 27.16
CA PRO A 300 14.30 -18.06 25.82
C PRO A 300 13.07 -18.51 25.04
N LEU A 301 12.68 -17.72 24.05
CA LEU A 301 11.63 -18.08 23.10
C LEU A 301 12.25 -18.92 21.99
N GLU A 302 11.78 -20.15 21.87
CA GLU A 302 12.31 -21.12 20.90
C GLU A 302 11.65 -20.97 19.52
N GLN A 303 12.35 -21.47 18.51
CA GLN A 303 11.84 -21.55 17.14
C GLN A 303 10.53 -22.37 17.10
N ARG A 304 9.50 -21.82 16.45
CA ARG A 304 8.14 -22.38 16.35
C ARG A 304 7.38 -22.48 17.67
N ALA A 305 7.83 -21.78 18.70
CA ALA A 305 7.06 -21.68 19.93
C ALA A 305 5.62 -21.20 19.63
N ARG A 306 4.66 -21.77 20.35
CA ARG A 306 3.24 -21.35 20.25
C ARG A 306 2.98 -20.30 21.30
N VAL A 307 2.52 -19.14 20.86
CA VAL A 307 2.28 -17.95 21.69
C VAL A 307 0.89 -17.39 21.45
N ARG A 308 0.44 -16.51 22.34
CA ARG A 308 -0.74 -15.66 22.15
C ARG A 308 -0.27 -14.29 21.73
N VAL A 309 -0.82 -13.81 20.61
CA VAL A 309 -0.59 -12.46 20.09
C VAL A 309 -1.83 -11.63 20.40
N HIS A 310 -1.65 -10.56 21.16
CA HIS A 310 -2.68 -9.57 21.38
C HIS A 310 -2.39 -8.35 20.53
N HIS A 311 -3.31 -8.03 19.64
CA HIS A 311 -3.24 -6.87 18.75
C HIS A 311 -4.58 -6.12 18.79
N GLY A 312 -4.55 -4.85 19.14
CA GLY A 312 -5.79 -4.13 19.40
C GLY A 312 -6.60 -4.80 20.52
N THR A 313 -7.85 -5.04 20.27
CA THR A 313 -8.75 -5.78 21.15
C THR A 313 -8.82 -7.27 20.84
N ALA A 314 -8.12 -7.72 19.79
CA ALA A 314 -8.09 -9.10 19.33
C ALA A 314 -7.01 -9.94 20.02
N GLU A 315 -7.25 -11.24 20.07
CA GLU A 315 -6.28 -12.26 20.47
C GLU A 315 -6.22 -13.36 19.41
N ALA A 316 -5.02 -13.72 18.97
CA ALA A 316 -4.78 -14.84 18.07
C ALA A 316 -3.67 -15.73 18.60
N MET A 317 -3.83 -17.04 18.43
CA MET A 317 -2.71 -17.97 18.60
C MET A 317 -1.77 -17.85 17.41
N ALA A 318 -0.46 -17.96 17.65
CA ALA A 318 0.55 -17.88 16.61
C ALA A 318 1.69 -18.87 16.84
N ARG A 319 2.35 -19.24 15.74
CA ARG A 319 3.67 -19.86 15.73
C ARG A 319 4.72 -18.82 15.40
N VAL A 320 5.69 -18.65 16.29
CA VAL A 320 6.82 -17.73 16.07
C VAL A 320 7.87 -18.41 15.21
N VAL A 321 8.19 -17.79 14.07
CA VAL A 321 9.30 -18.20 13.22
C VAL A 321 10.38 -17.13 13.33
N LEU A 322 11.46 -17.43 14.05
CA LEU A 322 12.63 -16.58 14.12
C LEU A 322 13.32 -16.58 12.75
N LEU A 323 13.57 -15.42 12.19
CA LEU A 323 14.23 -15.29 10.89
C LEU A 323 15.75 -15.44 11.03
N GLU A 324 16.27 -15.17 12.21
CA GLU A 324 17.68 -15.35 12.60
C GLU A 324 17.76 -16.18 13.88
N GLY A 325 18.75 -17.06 13.96
CA GLY A 325 18.94 -17.91 15.13
C GLY A 325 17.84 -18.96 15.37
N ASP A 326 17.95 -19.68 16.46
CA ASP A 326 17.02 -20.73 16.90
C ASP A 326 16.24 -20.33 18.15
N THR A 327 16.75 -19.36 18.88
CA THR A 327 16.18 -18.87 20.14
C THR A 327 16.31 -17.35 20.22
N LEU A 328 15.37 -16.71 20.92
CA LEU A 328 15.44 -15.32 21.31
C LEU A 328 15.61 -15.25 22.83
N ALA A 329 16.72 -14.71 23.29
CA ALA A 329 17.03 -14.64 24.71
C ALA A 329 16.23 -13.53 25.43
N PRO A 330 16.02 -13.64 26.76
CA PRO A 330 15.39 -12.57 27.54
C PRO A 330 16.17 -11.24 27.42
N GLY A 331 15.45 -10.16 27.17
CA GLY A 331 16.00 -8.82 26.94
C GLY A 331 16.42 -8.54 25.50
N GLU A 332 16.39 -9.51 24.62
CA GLU A 332 16.73 -9.36 23.20
C GLU A 332 15.51 -9.10 22.31
N SER A 333 15.80 -8.63 21.10
CA SER A 333 14.82 -8.47 20.03
C SER A 333 15.30 -9.16 18.74
N ALA A 334 14.35 -9.72 17.97
CA ALA A 334 14.65 -10.33 16.69
C ALA A 334 13.53 -10.10 15.67
N LEU A 335 13.88 -10.13 14.39
CA LEU A 335 12.89 -10.20 13.32
C LEU A 335 12.25 -11.60 13.29
N THR A 336 10.94 -11.59 13.24
CA THR A 336 10.12 -12.80 13.33
C THR A 336 9.02 -12.78 12.29
N GLN A 337 8.59 -13.95 11.85
CA GLN A 337 7.31 -14.11 11.17
C GLN A 337 6.34 -14.81 12.12
N LEU A 338 5.26 -14.13 12.48
CA LEU A 338 4.17 -14.69 13.30
C LEU A 338 3.15 -15.34 12.36
N ARG A 339 2.98 -16.65 12.46
CA ARG A 339 1.97 -17.42 11.71
C ARG A 339 0.77 -17.63 12.60
N LEU A 340 -0.28 -16.88 12.30
CA LEU A 340 -1.50 -16.79 13.08
C LEU A 340 -2.43 -17.97 12.82
N GLU A 341 -3.12 -18.45 13.86
CA GLU A 341 -4.17 -19.48 13.75
C GLU A 341 -5.56 -18.87 13.48
N SER A 342 -5.73 -17.56 13.71
CA SER A 342 -6.92 -16.79 13.36
C SER A 342 -6.50 -15.44 12.77
N PRO A 343 -7.30 -14.86 11.85
CA PRO A 343 -6.89 -13.65 11.17
C PRO A 343 -6.90 -12.42 12.08
N LEU A 344 -5.91 -11.54 11.88
CA LEU A 344 -5.83 -10.19 12.44
C LEU A 344 -5.84 -9.15 11.31
N ALA A 345 -6.11 -7.90 11.65
CA ALA A 345 -6.09 -6.77 10.69
C ALA A 345 -5.11 -5.67 11.16
N PRO A 346 -3.79 -5.93 11.11
CA PRO A 346 -2.78 -4.99 11.55
C PRO A 346 -2.38 -4.01 10.45
N LEU A 347 -1.71 -2.92 10.87
CA LEU A 347 -0.89 -2.07 10.02
C LEU A 347 0.59 -2.15 10.41
N SER A 348 1.46 -1.75 9.49
CA SER A 348 2.87 -1.51 9.81
C SER A 348 2.99 -0.46 10.91
N GLY A 349 3.86 -0.73 11.89
CA GLY A 349 4.03 0.14 13.07
C GLY A 349 3.11 -0.19 14.24
N ASP A 350 2.06 -1.01 14.06
CA ASP A 350 1.17 -1.41 15.15
C ASP A 350 1.92 -2.20 16.22
N PRO A 351 1.74 -1.86 17.50
CA PRO A 351 2.27 -2.66 18.61
C PRO A 351 1.43 -3.90 18.86
N PHE A 352 2.07 -4.93 19.39
CA PHE A 352 1.40 -6.13 19.90
C PHE A 352 2.06 -6.62 21.18
N VAL A 353 1.30 -7.39 21.96
CA VAL A 353 1.79 -8.04 23.18
C VAL A 353 1.84 -9.55 22.96
N LEU A 354 2.92 -10.18 23.41
CA LEU A 354 3.10 -11.63 23.41
C LEU A 354 2.86 -12.21 24.80
N ARG A 355 2.03 -13.25 24.87
CA ARG A 355 1.86 -14.05 26.07
C ARG A 355 2.22 -15.51 25.79
N SER A 356 2.78 -16.16 26.78
CA SER A 356 3.06 -17.61 26.69
C SER A 356 1.76 -18.40 26.56
N TYR A 357 1.84 -19.57 25.93
CA TYR A 357 0.70 -20.47 25.79
C TYR A 357 0.21 -20.97 27.17
N SER A 358 1.13 -21.44 27.97
CA SER A 358 0.88 -21.90 29.36
C SER A 358 2.20 -21.87 30.16
N PRO A 359 2.18 -21.29 31.39
CA PRO A 359 1.14 -20.43 31.95
C PRO A 359 0.95 -19.14 31.13
N MET A 360 -0.21 -18.51 31.22
CA MET A 360 -0.57 -17.35 30.43
C MET A 360 0.06 -16.05 30.98
N LEU A 361 1.38 -15.93 30.90
CA LEU A 361 2.16 -14.77 31.36
C LEU A 361 2.54 -13.87 30.18
N VAL A 362 2.64 -12.56 30.40
CA VAL A 362 3.23 -11.64 29.43
C VAL A 362 4.72 -11.96 29.33
N ILE A 363 5.17 -12.27 28.11
CA ILE A 363 6.56 -12.62 27.84
C ILE A 363 7.29 -11.58 26.99
N GLY A 364 6.57 -10.62 26.44
CA GLY A 364 7.14 -9.56 25.58
C GLY A 364 6.11 -9.00 24.64
N GLY A 365 6.55 -8.57 23.48
CA GLY A 365 5.71 -7.99 22.45
C GLY A 365 6.52 -7.58 21.24
N GLY A 366 6.09 -6.50 20.57
CA GLY A 366 6.83 -6.00 19.44
C GLY A 366 6.04 -5.05 18.57
N THR A 367 6.56 -4.87 17.36
CA THR A 367 5.97 -3.99 16.34
C THR A 367 5.83 -4.73 15.04
N VAL A 368 4.71 -4.57 14.38
CA VAL A 368 4.45 -5.08 13.03
C VAL A 368 5.33 -4.33 12.02
N VAL A 369 6.11 -5.06 11.23
CA VAL A 369 6.93 -4.50 10.15
C VAL A 369 6.22 -4.65 8.81
N ASP A 370 5.76 -5.88 8.50
CA ASP A 370 4.97 -6.15 7.30
C ASP A 370 3.66 -6.85 7.68
N PRO A 371 2.51 -6.20 7.46
CA PRO A 371 1.20 -6.81 7.77
C PRO A 371 0.78 -7.89 6.77
N HIS A 372 1.37 -7.95 5.58
CA HIS A 372 0.99 -8.88 4.51
C HIS A 372 2.22 -9.54 3.84
N PRO A 373 3.09 -10.20 4.61
CA PRO A 373 4.31 -10.76 4.06
C PRO A 373 4.06 -12.02 3.24
N ALA A 374 4.96 -12.32 2.33
CA ALA A 374 5.08 -13.65 1.78
C ALA A 374 5.61 -14.62 2.85
N LYS A 375 5.31 -15.92 2.70
CA LYS A 375 5.85 -16.95 3.59
C LYS A 375 7.38 -17.02 3.45
N ARG A 376 8.08 -16.64 4.51
CA ARG A 376 9.54 -16.66 4.53
C ARG A 376 10.09 -18.03 4.90
N ARG A 377 11.21 -18.40 4.26
CA ARG A 377 12.09 -19.50 4.71
C ARG A 377 13.18 -18.90 5.59
N ARG A 378 13.75 -19.72 6.47
CA ARG A 378 14.73 -19.38 7.49
C ARG A 378 15.98 -18.80 6.84
N ALA A 379 16.51 -18.20 6.33
CA ALA A 379 17.72 -17.63 5.74
C ALA A 379 17.42 -16.81 4.48
N GLY A 380 17.23 -15.55 4.65
CA GLY A 380 17.11 -14.60 3.56
C GLY A 380 15.97 -13.62 3.79
N GLY A 381 16.29 -12.36 4.01
CA GLY A 381 15.32 -11.28 4.10
C GLY A 381 15.28 -10.50 5.43
N SER A 382 16.21 -10.75 6.36
CA SER A 382 16.32 -9.92 7.57
C SER A 382 16.75 -8.49 7.22
N LEU A 383 17.76 -8.32 6.38
CA LEU A 383 18.23 -7.00 5.94
C LEU A 383 17.12 -6.16 5.30
N GLU A 384 16.34 -6.75 4.40
CA GLU A 384 15.20 -6.08 3.76
C GLU A 384 14.13 -5.63 4.77
N LEU A 385 13.90 -6.43 5.82
CA LEU A 385 12.93 -6.09 6.86
C LEU A 385 13.47 -5.03 7.83
N GLU A 386 14.77 -5.04 8.13
CA GLU A 386 15.43 -4.01 8.93
C GLU A 386 15.33 -2.65 8.24
N GLU A 387 15.57 -2.61 6.94
CA GLU A 387 15.44 -1.41 6.14
C GLU A 387 14.01 -0.86 6.10
N ARG A 388 12.99 -1.70 6.32
CA ARG A 388 11.57 -1.29 6.29
C ARG A 388 11.08 -0.70 7.62
N GLU A 389 11.76 -0.96 8.71
CA GLU A 389 11.32 -0.54 10.04
C GLU A 389 11.40 0.98 10.19
N GLY A 390 10.26 1.62 10.41
CA GLY A 390 10.18 3.07 10.61
C GLY A 390 10.34 3.93 9.36
N LEU A 391 10.28 3.34 8.15
CA LEU A 391 10.36 4.09 6.90
C LEU A 391 9.21 5.10 6.76
N PRO A 392 9.50 6.28 6.16
CA PRO A 392 8.46 7.17 5.68
C PRO A 392 7.54 6.49 4.67
N ALA A 393 6.29 6.92 4.60
CA ALA A 393 5.27 6.32 3.71
C ALA A 393 5.71 6.24 2.24
N ALA A 394 6.40 7.27 1.72
CA ALA A 394 6.93 7.29 0.37
C ALA A 394 7.96 6.17 0.11
N GLU A 395 8.88 5.93 1.05
CA GLU A 395 9.86 4.84 0.93
C GLU A 395 9.21 3.47 1.08
N MET A 396 8.12 3.34 1.88
CA MET A 396 7.33 2.10 1.94
C MET A 396 6.68 1.80 0.57
N VAL A 397 6.07 2.79 -0.07
CA VAL A 397 5.47 2.67 -1.41
C VAL A 397 6.52 2.26 -2.44
N LEU A 398 7.67 2.93 -2.47
CA LEU A 398 8.77 2.60 -3.38
C LEU A 398 9.32 1.19 -3.14
N GLY A 399 9.50 0.80 -1.88
CA GLY A 399 9.92 -0.54 -1.51
C GLY A 399 8.93 -1.63 -1.98
N LEU A 400 7.62 -1.35 -1.92
CA LEU A 400 6.59 -2.24 -2.48
C LEU A 400 6.74 -2.41 -3.99
N LEU A 401 6.89 -1.29 -4.71
CA LEU A 401 7.02 -1.27 -6.17
C LEU A 401 8.30 -1.95 -6.66
N ARG A 402 9.44 -1.71 -5.98
CA ARG A 402 10.72 -2.38 -6.29
C ARG A 402 10.61 -3.90 -6.14
N ARG A 403 9.97 -4.38 -5.06
CA ARG A 403 9.76 -5.83 -4.86
C ARG A 403 8.83 -6.47 -5.88
N ALA A 404 7.82 -5.73 -6.31
CA ALA A 404 6.90 -6.21 -7.34
C ALA A 404 7.55 -6.29 -8.71
N ALA A 405 8.61 -5.49 -8.94
CA ALA A 405 9.34 -5.39 -10.20
C ALA A 405 8.37 -5.22 -11.40
N ALA A 406 8.51 -6.02 -12.45
CA ALA A 406 7.68 -5.94 -13.64
C ALA A 406 6.18 -6.25 -13.40
N ARG A 407 5.80 -6.85 -12.26
CA ARG A 407 4.38 -7.06 -11.93
C ARG A 407 3.68 -5.79 -11.49
N GLY A 408 4.44 -4.80 -11.00
CA GLY A 408 3.87 -3.59 -10.43
C GLY A 408 2.95 -3.85 -9.24
N VAL A 409 2.33 -2.80 -8.72
CA VAL A 409 1.38 -2.88 -7.60
C VAL A 409 0.15 -2.05 -7.94
N ARG A 410 -1.04 -2.58 -7.63
CA ARG A 410 -2.30 -1.84 -7.79
C ARG A 410 -2.48 -0.81 -6.69
N PHE A 411 -3.12 0.28 -7.01
CA PHE A 411 -3.39 1.36 -6.08
C PHE A 411 -4.07 0.88 -4.78
N ASP A 412 -5.11 0.04 -4.90
CA ASP A 412 -5.81 -0.47 -3.71
C ASP A 412 -4.96 -1.41 -2.86
N GLU A 413 -4.07 -2.17 -3.48
CA GLU A 413 -3.11 -3.02 -2.77
C GLU A 413 -2.10 -2.17 -1.98
N MET A 414 -1.57 -1.10 -2.59
CA MET A 414 -0.69 -0.15 -1.89
C MET A 414 -1.39 0.52 -0.71
N ARG A 415 -2.67 0.90 -0.86
CA ARG A 415 -3.46 1.46 0.24
C ARG A 415 -3.49 0.55 1.45
N VAL A 416 -3.81 -0.72 1.20
CA VAL A 416 -3.90 -1.74 2.27
C VAL A 416 -2.56 -1.96 2.94
N GLN A 417 -1.48 -2.07 2.16
CA GLN A 417 -0.15 -2.37 2.71
C GLN A 417 0.49 -1.20 3.44
N CYS A 418 0.25 0.03 2.98
CA CYS A 418 0.81 1.23 3.59
C CYS A 418 -0.13 1.88 4.61
N GLY A 419 -1.41 1.50 4.65
CA GLY A 419 -2.40 2.10 5.56
C GLY A 419 -2.65 3.58 5.27
N LEU A 420 -2.62 3.99 4.01
CA LEU A 420 -2.78 5.38 3.60
C LEU A 420 -4.21 5.68 3.12
N PRO A 421 -4.73 6.90 3.38
CA PRO A 421 -5.92 7.39 2.72
C PRO A 421 -5.74 7.43 1.21
N ALA A 422 -6.84 7.24 0.47
CA ALA A 422 -6.77 7.23 -0.99
C ALA A 422 -6.23 8.55 -1.58
N ALA A 423 -6.64 9.68 -1.00
CA ALA A 423 -6.20 11.00 -1.45
C ALA A 423 -4.69 11.20 -1.23
N ASP A 424 -4.18 10.83 -0.05
CA ASP A 424 -2.78 11.00 0.32
C ASP A 424 -1.86 10.11 -0.54
N LEU A 425 -2.28 8.84 -0.75
CA LEU A 425 -1.52 7.94 -1.62
C LEU A 425 -1.52 8.43 -3.07
N ARG A 426 -2.66 8.94 -3.57
CA ARG A 426 -2.73 9.47 -4.93
C ARG A 426 -1.82 10.67 -5.11
N PHE A 427 -1.89 11.63 -4.21
CA PHE A 427 -1.01 12.80 -4.20
C PHE A 427 0.48 12.40 -4.16
N MET A 428 0.83 11.48 -3.25
CA MET A 428 2.20 10.96 -3.13
C MET A 428 2.69 10.28 -4.43
N LEU A 429 1.84 9.46 -5.07
CA LEU A 429 2.19 8.80 -6.34
C LEU A 429 2.36 9.81 -7.48
N GLU A 430 1.57 10.88 -7.51
CA GLU A 430 1.71 11.97 -8.47
C GLU A 430 3.02 12.74 -8.26
N GLU A 431 3.41 13.03 -7.02
CA GLU A 431 4.72 13.65 -6.70
C GLU A 431 5.87 12.72 -7.11
N LEU A 432 5.82 11.44 -6.71
CA LEU A 432 6.85 10.46 -7.08
C LEU A 432 6.96 10.25 -8.60
N ALA A 433 5.84 10.36 -9.34
CA ALA A 433 5.85 10.30 -10.80
C ALA A 433 6.46 11.55 -11.43
N ALA A 434 6.18 12.74 -10.87
CA ALA A 434 6.79 13.99 -11.31
C ALA A 434 8.31 13.98 -11.10
N ASP A 435 8.78 13.35 -10.00
CA ASP A 435 10.20 13.15 -9.71
C ASP A 435 10.83 12.01 -10.53
N GLY A 436 10.06 11.32 -11.37
CA GLY A 436 10.53 10.21 -12.19
C GLY A 436 10.88 8.94 -11.42
N ARG A 437 10.40 8.78 -10.18
CA ARG A 437 10.67 7.60 -9.32
C ARG A 437 9.68 6.46 -9.54
N VAL A 438 8.49 6.76 -10.04
CA VAL A 438 7.46 5.77 -10.37
C VAL A 438 6.82 6.07 -11.71
N CYS A 439 6.28 5.05 -12.36
CA CYS A 439 5.60 5.13 -13.64
C CYS A 439 4.17 4.60 -13.54
N PRO A 440 3.16 5.38 -13.97
CA PRO A 440 1.79 4.90 -14.02
C PRO A 440 1.56 3.95 -15.21
N GLY A 441 0.88 2.86 -14.95
CA GLY A 441 0.29 1.98 -15.95
C GLY A 441 -1.22 2.16 -16.05
N ARG A 442 -1.89 1.33 -16.83
CA ARG A 442 -3.36 1.32 -16.95
C ARG A 442 -4.01 0.66 -15.74
N ARG A 443 -5.29 0.98 -15.48
CA ARG A 443 -6.11 0.37 -14.41
C ARG A 443 -5.49 0.52 -13.03
N ASP A 444 -4.96 1.72 -12.72
CA ASP A 444 -4.35 2.04 -11.43
C ASP A 444 -3.19 1.10 -11.02
N LEU A 445 -2.47 0.54 -12.00
CA LEU A 445 -1.24 -0.22 -11.79
C LEU A 445 -0.04 0.75 -11.81
N TRP A 446 0.91 0.57 -10.91
CA TRP A 446 2.08 1.42 -10.77
C TRP A 446 3.35 0.58 -10.74
N PHE A 447 4.43 1.15 -11.28
CA PHE A 447 5.74 0.52 -11.35
C PHE A 447 6.81 1.43 -10.76
N SER A 448 7.88 0.86 -10.22
CA SER A 448 9.09 1.64 -9.96
C SER A 448 9.79 1.99 -11.27
N SER A 449 10.51 3.11 -11.30
CA SER A 449 11.29 3.48 -12.49
C SER A 449 12.36 2.46 -12.81
N GLU A 450 12.96 1.83 -11.78
CA GLU A 450 13.94 0.76 -11.96
C GLU A 450 13.34 -0.43 -12.74
N ALA A 451 12.12 -0.86 -12.38
CA ALA A 451 11.45 -1.96 -13.08
C ALA A 451 11.16 -1.64 -14.56
N ILE A 452 10.84 -0.39 -14.86
CA ILE A 452 10.65 0.07 -16.24
C ILE A 452 11.99 0.11 -17.00
N GLU A 453 13.05 0.60 -16.36
CA GLU A 453 14.40 0.61 -17.00
C GLU A 453 14.91 -0.82 -17.25
N ASP A 454 14.72 -1.72 -16.31
CA ASP A 454 15.05 -3.14 -16.49
C ASP A 454 14.28 -3.76 -17.66
N MET A 455 12.98 -3.47 -17.76
CA MET A 455 12.15 -3.94 -18.88
C MET A 455 12.59 -3.32 -20.21
N LYS A 456 12.96 -2.03 -20.26
CA LYS A 456 13.50 -1.35 -21.44
C LYS A 456 14.80 -2.03 -21.90
N LEU A 457 15.68 -2.33 -20.96
CA LEU A 457 16.94 -3.01 -21.24
C LEU A 457 16.69 -4.43 -21.79
N ALA A 458 15.82 -5.19 -21.14
CA ALA A 458 15.46 -6.54 -21.58
C ALA A 458 14.83 -6.54 -22.98
N LEU A 459 13.95 -5.58 -23.26
CA LEU A 459 13.32 -5.38 -24.57
C LEU A 459 14.36 -5.04 -25.64
N ALA A 460 15.25 -4.09 -25.36
CA ALA A 460 16.30 -3.69 -26.30
C ALA A 460 17.28 -4.85 -26.58
N THR A 461 17.66 -5.60 -25.55
CA THR A 461 18.51 -6.79 -25.66
C THR A 461 17.86 -7.85 -26.54
N ARG A 462 16.58 -8.19 -26.27
CA ARG A 462 15.86 -9.20 -27.05
C ARG A 462 15.68 -8.79 -28.51
N LEU A 463 15.42 -7.50 -28.78
CA LEU A 463 15.40 -6.97 -30.15
C LEU A 463 16.75 -7.11 -30.85
N ALA A 464 17.83 -6.79 -30.14
CA ALA A 464 19.18 -6.91 -30.69
C ALA A 464 19.53 -8.37 -31.04
N GLU A 465 19.14 -9.33 -30.19
CA GLU A 465 19.29 -10.76 -30.47
C GLU A 465 18.52 -11.17 -31.73
N LEU A 466 17.23 -10.82 -31.84
CA LEU A 466 16.41 -11.13 -33.01
C LEU A 466 16.96 -10.50 -34.30
N HIS A 467 17.50 -9.30 -34.21
CA HIS A 467 18.17 -8.66 -35.35
C HIS A 467 19.50 -9.33 -35.73
N ALA A 468 20.22 -9.89 -34.75
CA ALA A 468 21.44 -10.66 -35.01
C ALA A 468 21.13 -12.05 -35.58
N GLU A 469 20.05 -12.70 -35.13
CA GLU A 469 19.56 -13.98 -35.67
C GLU A 469 19.09 -13.84 -37.13
N GLU A 470 18.40 -12.75 -37.47
CA GLU A 470 17.88 -12.48 -38.82
C GLU A 470 18.35 -11.08 -39.32
N PRO A 471 19.60 -10.90 -39.77
CA PRO A 471 20.16 -9.58 -40.08
C PRO A 471 19.47 -8.80 -41.20
N LEU A 472 18.73 -9.48 -42.07
CA LEU A 472 17.92 -8.85 -43.12
C LEU A 472 16.57 -8.37 -42.64
N ARG A 473 16.08 -8.92 -41.56
CA ARG A 473 14.75 -8.60 -41.04
C ARG A 473 14.75 -7.24 -40.40
N THR A 474 14.06 -6.30 -41.02
CA THR A 474 13.98 -4.93 -40.53
C THR A 474 13.17 -4.81 -39.22
N PHE A 475 12.06 -5.52 -39.14
CA PHE A 475 11.16 -5.51 -37.98
C PHE A 475 10.95 -6.91 -37.39
N ALA A 476 11.05 -7.03 -36.08
CA ALA A 476 10.68 -8.23 -35.36
C ALA A 476 9.17 -8.21 -35.00
N PRO A 477 8.47 -9.35 -34.95
CA PRO A 477 7.09 -9.41 -34.48
C PRO A 477 7.01 -9.07 -33.00
N LEU A 478 6.00 -8.29 -32.62
CA LEU A 478 5.78 -7.87 -31.23
C LEU A 478 5.71 -9.07 -30.26
N ASN A 479 5.02 -10.13 -30.67
CA ASN A 479 4.86 -11.33 -29.84
C ASN A 479 6.19 -12.11 -29.64
N ALA A 480 7.12 -12.06 -30.58
CA ALA A 480 8.44 -12.69 -30.46
C ALA A 480 9.32 -11.98 -29.43
N VAL A 481 9.07 -10.68 -29.21
CA VAL A 481 9.77 -9.89 -28.19
C VAL A 481 9.03 -9.95 -26.85
N ALA A 482 7.72 -9.76 -26.84
CA ALA A 482 6.92 -9.69 -25.63
C ALA A 482 6.73 -11.06 -24.94
N GLY A 483 6.59 -12.15 -25.70
CA GLY A 483 6.28 -13.47 -25.16
C GLY A 483 7.28 -13.98 -24.10
N PRO A 484 8.58 -13.90 -24.33
CA PRO A 484 9.59 -14.30 -23.34
C PRO A 484 9.70 -13.35 -22.13
N LEU A 485 9.33 -12.06 -22.29
CA LEU A 485 9.55 -11.01 -21.28
C LEU A 485 8.34 -10.74 -20.41
N ALA A 486 7.13 -11.11 -20.85
CA ALA A 486 5.90 -10.72 -20.20
C ALA A 486 4.85 -11.84 -20.24
N SER A 487 4.83 -12.67 -19.20
CA SER A 487 3.92 -13.82 -19.06
C SER A 487 2.56 -13.45 -18.49
N SER A 488 2.52 -12.55 -17.50
CA SER A 488 1.29 -12.10 -16.83
C SER A 488 0.69 -10.84 -17.47
N PRO A 489 -0.59 -10.54 -17.21
CA PRO A 489 -1.21 -9.29 -17.65
C PRO A 489 -0.49 -8.04 -17.14
N GLU A 490 0.01 -8.08 -15.91
CA GLU A 490 0.72 -6.99 -15.26
C GLU A 490 2.10 -6.78 -15.90
N GLU A 491 2.85 -7.86 -16.18
CA GLU A 491 4.13 -7.78 -16.89
C GLU A 491 3.97 -7.26 -18.32
N ARG A 492 2.86 -7.63 -19.00
CA ARG A 492 2.51 -7.07 -20.32
C ARG A 492 2.25 -5.57 -20.27
N GLU A 493 1.67 -5.08 -19.18
CA GLU A 493 1.49 -3.64 -18.99
C GLU A 493 2.83 -2.94 -18.74
N CYS A 494 3.75 -3.53 -17.94
CA CYS A 494 5.11 -3.06 -17.76
C CYS A 494 5.86 -2.98 -19.11
N PHE A 495 5.79 -4.05 -19.89
CA PHE A 495 6.34 -4.12 -21.25
C PHE A 495 5.79 -3.00 -22.16
N ARG A 496 4.47 -2.78 -22.12
CA ARG A 496 3.83 -1.71 -22.90
C ARG A 496 4.35 -0.32 -22.50
N VAL A 497 4.43 -0.03 -21.21
CA VAL A 497 4.96 1.26 -20.71
C VAL A 497 6.42 1.43 -21.15
N ALA A 498 7.25 0.40 -20.99
CA ALA A 498 8.65 0.43 -21.42
C ALA A 498 8.80 0.64 -22.93
N LEU A 499 7.97 -0.03 -23.75
CA LEU A 499 7.95 0.13 -25.19
C LEU A 499 7.53 1.54 -25.63
N ASP A 500 6.47 2.10 -25.00
CA ASP A 500 5.99 3.47 -25.26
C ASP A 500 7.11 4.49 -24.96
N LEU A 501 7.86 4.29 -23.88
CA LEU A 501 8.99 5.16 -23.52
C LEU A 501 10.19 5.00 -24.47
N LEU A 502 10.51 3.78 -24.91
CA LEU A 502 11.56 3.56 -25.93
C LEU A 502 11.17 4.18 -27.28
N ALA A 503 9.91 4.09 -27.66
CA ALA A 503 9.42 4.67 -28.91
C ALA A 503 9.40 6.20 -28.86
N SER A 504 8.90 6.79 -27.79
CA SER A 504 8.90 8.25 -27.61
C SER A 504 10.30 8.84 -27.46
N GLY A 505 11.23 8.08 -26.88
CA GLY A 505 12.65 8.42 -26.82
C GLY A 505 13.42 8.20 -28.14
N GLY A 506 12.75 7.72 -29.20
CA GLY A 506 13.39 7.48 -30.50
C GLY A 506 14.37 6.31 -30.54
N LEU A 507 14.33 5.42 -29.53
CA LEU A 507 15.21 4.24 -29.44
C LEU A 507 14.60 2.99 -30.11
N ALA A 508 13.28 2.94 -30.23
CA ALA A 508 12.56 1.90 -30.93
C ALA A 508 11.56 2.50 -31.94
N VAL A 509 11.26 1.77 -32.98
CA VAL A 509 10.23 2.12 -33.97
C VAL A 509 9.16 1.04 -33.96
N VAL A 510 7.91 1.42 -33.75
CA VAL A 510 6.75 0.53 -33.72
C VAL A 510 5.93 0.75 -35.00
N ALA A 511 5.63 -0.32 -35.73
CA ALA A 511 4.85 -0.33 -36.96
C ALA A 511 3.76 -1.42 -36.90
N GLY A 512 2.58 -1.08 -36.33
CA GLY A 512 1.52 -2.04 -36.04
C GLY A 512 1.98 -3.10 -35.03
N GLU A 513 1.92 -4.38 -35.41
CA GLU A 513 2.37 -5.50 -34.55
C GLU A 513 3.86 -5.87 -34.75
N ARG A 514 4.66 -4.94 -35.25
CA ARG A 514 6.09 -5.12 -35.53
C ARG A 514 6.89 -3.99 -34.89
N LEU A 515 8.11 -4.29 -34.46
CA LEU A 515 9.00 -3.30 -33.85
C LEU A 515 10.46 -3.56 -34.22
N ARG A 516 11.27 -2.50 -34.17
CA ARG A 516 12.73 -2.59 -34.37
C ARG A 516 13.46 -1.57 -33.50
N LEU A 517 14.73 -1.82 -33.27
CA LEU A 517 15.60 -0.76 -32.75
C LEU A 517 15.73 0.36 -33.80
N ALA A 518 15.73 1.60 -33.34
CA ALA A 518 15.87 2.76 -34.23
C ALA A 518 17.24 2.76 -34.97
N SER A 519 18.28 2.23 -34.33
CA SER A 519 19.62 2.06 -34.88
C SER A 519 19.74 0.90 -35.88
N HIS A 520 18.81 -0.07 -35.84
CA HIS A 520 18.90 -1.25 -36.69
C HIS A 520 18.66 -0.90 -38.16
N ARG A 521 19.52 -1.43 -39.02
CA ARG A 521 19.39 -1.42 -40.49
C ARG A 521 19.65 -2.82 -40.99
N PRO A 522 18.97 -3.27 -42.07
CA PRO A 522 19.28 -4.56 -42.70
C PRO A 522 20.74 -4.63 -43.10
N VAL A 523 21.38 -5.75 -42.79
CA VAL A 523 22.79 -5.95 -43.11
C VAL A 523 22.90 -6.71 -44.42
N TRP A 524 23.45 -6.04 -45.44
CA TRP A 524 23.59 -6.57 -46.78
C TRP A 524 24.98 -7.20 -46.96
N GLN A 525 25.05 -8.53 -46.99
CA GLN A 525 26.32 -9.28 -47.18
C GLN A 525 26.16 -10.47 -48.15
N GLY A 526 27.23 -10.86 -48.81
CA GLY A 526 27.30 -12.05 -49.62
C GLY A 526 26.24 -12.13 -50.73
N LYS A 527 25.43 -13.19 -50.73
CA LYS A 527 24.34 -13.41 -51.70
C LYS A 527 23.29 -12.30 -51.63
N ASN A 528 22.97 -11.85 -50.45
CA ASN A 528 21.90 -10.85 -50.23
C ASN A 528 22.29 -9.47 -50.75
N ALA A 529 23.57 -9.09 -50.70
CA ALA A 529 24.05 -7.85 -51.31
C ALA A 529 23.92 -7.88 -52.84
N ARG A 530 24.28 -8.99 -53.45
CA ARG A 530 24.12 -9.18 -54.91
C ARG A 530 22.64 -9.19 -55.31
N ALA A 531 21.81 -9.86 -54.53
CA ALA A 531 20.36 -9.89 -54.75
C ALA A 531 19.76 -8.49 -54.68
N ARG A 532 20.11 -7.69 -53.65
CA ARG A 532 19.69 -6.31 -53.50
C ARG A 532 19.97 -5.48 -54.75
N GLU A 533 21.23 -5.49 -55.25
CA GLU A 533 21.62 -4.74 -56.44
C GLU A 533 20.84 -5.20 -57.68
N ALA A 534 20.72 -6.51 -57.90
CA ALA A 534 20.00 -7.07 -59.02
C ALA A 534 18.49 -6.72 -58.96
N ILE A 535 17.86 -6.79 -57.79
CA ILE A 535 16.44 -6.44 -57.57
C ILE A 535 16.20 -4.96 -57.85
N LEU A 536 17.02 -4.06 -57.28
CA LEU A 536 16.89 -2.62 -57.50
C LEU A 536 17.11 -2.25 -58.96
N GLY A 537 18.14 -2.87 -59.60
CA GLY A 537 18.39 -2.69 -61.04
C GLY A 537 17.23 -3.17 -61.91
N ALA A 538 16.66 -4.34 -61.63
CA ALA A 538 15.51 -4.86 -62.36
C ALA A 538 14.23 -4.03 -62.13
N ALA A 539 13.97 -3.59 -60.91
CA ALA A 539 12.81 -2.73 -60.58
C ALA A 539 12.92 -1.37 -61.28
N ARG A 540 14.12 -0.81 -61.40
CA ARG A 540 14.36 0.45 -62.13
C ARG A 540 14.20 0.28 -63.64
N ALA A 541 14.79 -0.77 -64.20
CA ALA A 541 14.80 -1.00 -65.64
C ALA A 541 13.42 -1.32 -66.22
N ARG A 542 12.57 -2.04 -65.48
CA ARG A 542 11.21 -2.41 -65.93
C ARG A 542 10.16 -1.34 -65.68
N GLY A 543 10.50 -0.25 -65.04
CA GLY A 543 9.54 0.86 -64.75
C GLY A 543 8.31 0.38 -63.96
N LEU A 544 7.12 0.85 -64.33
CA LEU A 544 5.87 0.47 -63.67
C LEU A 544 5.46 -1.00 -63.85
N ALA A 545 6.03 -1.70 -64.87
CA ALA A 545 5.84 -3.14 -65.05
C ALA A 545 6.73 -3.96 -64.09
N ALA A 546 6.70 -3.59 -62.80
CA ALA A 546 7.53 -4.18 -61.76
C ALA A 546 7.53 -5.71 -61.80
N PRO A 547 8.68 -6.37 -61.66
CA PRO A 547 8.75 -7.82 -61.67
C PRO A 547 8.13 -8.42 -60.40
N THR A 548 7.52 -9.59 -60.52
CA THR A 548 7.02 -10.35 -59.34
C THR A 548 8.18 -10.99 -58.59
N ALA A 549 7.94 -11.34 -57.31
CA ALA A 549 8.96 -12.05 -56.50
C ALA A 549 9.49 -13.32 -57.20
N ALA A 550 8.61 -14.10 -57.83
CA ALA A 550 8.97 -15.30 -58.56
C ALA A 550 9.87 -15.00 -59.78
N GLU A 551 9.58 -13.96 -60.58
CA GLU A 551 10.41 -13.52 -61.70
C GLU A 551 11.80 -13.03 -61.26
N ILE A 552 11.83 -12.32 -60.14
CA ILE A 552 13.07 -11.84 -59.52
C ILE A 552 13.89 -13.03 -59.00
N ALA A 553 13.28 -13.96 -58.28
CA ALA A 553 13.94 -15.14 -57.73
C ALA A 553 14.71 -15.93 -58.82
N VAL A 554 14.06 -16.16 -59.96
CA VAL A 554 14.71 -16.78 -61.13
C VAL A 554 15.90 -15.96 -61.66
N THR A 555 15.74 -14.63 -61.72
CA THR A 555 16.76 -13.73 -62.27
C THR A 555 18.01 -13.64 -61.37
N VAL A 556 17.83 -13.65 -60.05
CA VAL A 556 18.91 -13.51 -59.06
C VAL A 556 19.42 -14.84 -58.52
N GLY A 557 18.80 -15.97 -58.88
CA GLY A 557 19.23 -17.30 -58.46
C GLY A 557 19.01 -17.58 -56.98
N LEU A 558 17.96 -16.99 -56.38
CA LEU A 558 17.51 -17.25 -55.02
C LEU A 558 16.26 -18.14 -55.02
N ASP A 559 16.00 -18.83 -53.91
CA ASP A 559 14.69 -19.40 -53.71
C ASP A 559 13.64 -18.29 -53.47
N GLU A 560 12.36 -18.61 -53.72
CA GLU A 560 11.28 -17.63 -53.66
C GLU A 560 11.14 -16.99 -52.28
N LYS A 561 11.34 -17.76 -51.19
CA LYS A 561 11.25 -17.28 -49.79
C LYS A 561 12.43 -16.38 -49.43
N GLU A 562 13.63 -16.68 -49.91
CA GLU A 562 14.79 -15.80 -49.73
C GLU A 562 14.59 -14.49 -50.50
N CYS A 563 14.04 -14.53 -51.71
CA CYS A 563 13.73 -13.37 -52.53
C CYS A 563 12.65 -12.48 -51.84
N GLU A 564 11.59 -13.07 -51.30
CA GLU A 564 10.56 -12.35 -50.56
C GLU A 564 11.16 -11.63 -49.34
N ARG A 565 12.03 -12.27 -48.55
CA ARG A 565 12.73 -11.63 -47.44
C ARG A 565 13.58 -10.44 -47.84
N VAL A 566 14.27 -10.53 -48.96
CA VAL A 566 15.07 -9.41 -49.50
C VAL A 566 14.15 -8.28 -49.97
N LEU A 567 13.03 -8.59 -50.62
CA LEU A 567 12.03 -7.60 -51.06
C LEU A 567 11.37 -6.89 -49.88
N GLU A 568 11.00 -7.62 -48.87
CA GLU A 568 10.47 -7.06 -47.62
C GLU A 568 11.47 -6.12 -46.94
N ALA A 569 12.73 -6.54 -46.84
CA ALA A 569 13.78 -5.71 -46.25
C ALA A 569 14.03 -4.43 -47.07
N LEU A 570 13.98 -4.50 -48.40
CA LEU A 570 14.07 -3.34 -49.29
C LEU A 570 12.87 -2.41 -49.16
N ALA A 571 11.67 -2.96 -48.99
CA ALA A 571 10.46 -2.19 -48.77
C ALA A 571 10.47 -1.49 -47.40
N ASP A 572 10.81 -2.22 -46.34
CA ASP A 572 10.90 -1.70 -44.97
C ASP A 572 12.03 -0.64 -44.83
N SER A 573 13.12 -0.75 -45.61
CA SER A 573 14.17 0.27 -45.66
C SER A 573 13.84 1.49 -46.56
N GLY A 574 12.71 1.44 -47.27
CA GLY A 574 12.25 2.50 -48.17
C GLY A 574 12.97 2.50 -49.51
N GLU A 575 13.77 1.48 -49.83
CA GLU A 575 14.45 1.32 -51.11
C GLU A 575 13.51 0.80 -52.21
N LEU A 576 12.37 0.21 -51.81
CA LEU A 576 11.26 -0.12 -52.71
C LEU A 576 9.93 0.38 -52.09
N HIS A 577 8.98 0.76 -52.95
CA HIS A 577 7.60 1.03 -52.55
C HIS A 577 6.73 -0.19 -52.80
N VAL A 578 5.91 -0.56 -51.78
CA VAL A 578 4.89 -1.61 -51.91
C VAL A 578 3.63 -1.00 -52.47
N LEU A 579 3.25 -1.31 -53.69
CA LEU A 579 1.97 -0.89 -54.30
C LEU A 579 0.82 -1.81 -53.95
N ALA A 580 1.09 -3.11 -53.93
CA ALA A 580 0.17 -4.17 -53.54
C ALA A 580 0.96 -5.40 -53.10
N PRO A 581 0.36 -6.42 -52.43
CA PRO A 581 1.05 -7.65 -52.08
C PRO A 581 1.78 -8.25 -53.28
N GLY A 582 3.09 -8.44 -53.17
CA GLY A 582 3.95 -8.97 -54.21
C GLY A 582 4.27 -8.00 -55.35
N LEU A 583 3.92 -6.72 -55.27
CA LEU A 583 4.18 -5.68 -56.27
C LEU A 583 5.02 -4.55 -55.69
N TYR A 584 6.29 -4.52 -56.07
CA TYR A 584 7.32 -3.61 -55.54
C TYR A 584 7.80 -2.65 -56.64
N LEU A 585 7.86 -1.35 -56.34
CA LEU A 585 8.23 -0.30 -57.30
C LEU A 585 9.45 0.47 -56.81
N HIS A 586 10.39 0.77 -57.75
CA HIS A 586 11.55 1.60 -57.42
C HIS A 586 11.11 3.06 -57.13
N PRO A 587 11.64 3.73 -56.09
CA PRO A 587 11.24 5.10 -55.69
C PRO A 587 11.37 6.11 -56.84
N GLU A 588 12.41 6.05 -57.65
CA GLU A 588 12.60 6.93 -58.79
C GLU A 588 11.47 6.74 -59.82
N VAL A 589 11.09 5.50 -60.11
CA VAL A 589 10.01 5.16 -61.03
C VAL A 589 8.66 5.68 -60.48
N MET A 590 8.45 5.53 -59.21
CA MET A 590 7.26 6.07 -58.50
C MET A 590 7.21 7.58 -58.62
N ALA A 591 8.32 8.27 -58.36
CA ALA A 591 8.41 9.75 -58.45
C ALA A 591 8.19 10.26 -59.87
N GLU A 592 8.78 9.58 -60.87
CA GLU A 592 8.64 9.94 -62.27
C GLU A 592 7.19 9.75 -62.78
N ALA A 593 6.59 8.59 -62.52
CA ALA A 593 5.21 8.31 -62.86
C ALA A 593 4.22 9.28 -62.17
N ARG A 594 4.46 9.59 -60.91
CA ARG A 594 3.71 10.58 -60.16
C ARG A 594 3.79 12.00 -60.78
N ALA A 595 4.98 12.39 -61.19
CA ALA A 595 5.18 13.68 -61.84
C ALA A 595 4.49 13.76 -63.20
N GLN A 596 4.48 12.65 -63.96
CA GLN A 596 3.78 12.58 -65.24
C GLN A 596 2.25 12.68 -65.07
N VAL A 597 1.68 11.92 -64.09
CA VAL A 597 0.25 11.99 -63.74
C VAL A 597 -0.15 13.41 -63.28
N ARG A 598 0.65 13.99 -62.40
CA ARG A 598 0.38 15.38 -61.96
C ARG A 598 0.36 16.38 -63.10
N ARG A 599 1.36 16.36 -63.99
CA ARG A 599 1.42 17.22 -65.14
C ARG A 599 0.23 17.03 -66.08
N HIS A 600 -0.17 15.80 -66.34
CA HIS A 600 -1.37 15.52 -67.16
C HIS A 600 -2.63 16.09 -66.53
N LEU A 601 -2.83 15.89 -65.22
CA LEU A 601 -3.98 16.41 -64.50
C LEU A 601 -4.01 17.96 -64.42
N GLU A 602 -2.85 18.59 -64.31
CA GLU A 602 -2.71 20.06 -64.39
C GLU A 602 -3.09 20.62 -65.77
N GLN A 603 -2.82 19.86 -66.83
CA GLN A 603 -3.08 20.26 -68.21
C GLN A 603 -4.50 19.94 -68.69
N HIS A 604 -5.03 18.78 -68.29
CA HIS A 604 -6.28 18.24 -68.84
C HIS A 604 -7.44 18.18 -67.81
N GLY A 605 -7.14 18.40 -66.53
CA GLY A 605 -8.10 18.39 -65.43
C GLY A 605 -8.53 17.01 -64.95
N THR A 606 -8.62 16.03 -65.81
CA THR A 606 -9.06 14.66 -65.50
C THR A 606 -8.09 13.62 -66.09
N LEU A 607 -8.13 12.41 -65.50
CA LEU A 607 -7.33 11.26 -65.98
C LEU A 607 -8.13 9.97 -65.85
N THR A 608 -8.42 9.32 -66.95
CA THR A 608 -9.01 7.97 -66.95
C THR A 608 -7.91 6.90 -66.87
N VAL A 609 -8.29 5.63 -66.56
CA VAL A 609 -7.34 4.51 -66.58
C VAL A 609 -6.79 4.23 -67.97
N ALA A 610 -7.56 4.50 -69.02
CA ALA A 610 -7.14 4.36 -70.42
C ALA A 610 -6.07 5.39 -70.80
N GLU A 611 -6.28 6.65 -70.50
CA GLU A 611 -5.30 7.75 -70.72
C GLU A 611 -4.04 7.54 -69.88
N CYS A 612 -4.19 7.07 -68.64
CA CYS A 612 -3.06 6.69 -67.77
C CYS A 612 -2.21 5.56 -68.38
N ARG A 613 -2.86 4.63 -69.08
CA ARG A 613 -2.15 3.53 -69.78
C ARG A 613 -1.35 4.07 -70.96
N GLU A 614 -1.88 4.98 -71.70
CA GLU A 614 -1.17 5.62 -72.81
C GLU A 614 -0.02 6.50 -72.30
N LEU A 615 -0.24 7.25 -71.23
CA LEU A 615 0.74 8.13 -70.62
C LEU A 615 1.93 7.39 -70.02
N LEU A 616 1.68 6.29 -69.31
CA LEU A 616 2.72 5.56 -68.55
C LEU A 616 3.18 4.26 -69.18
N GLY A 617 2.57 3.82 -70.29
CA GLY A 617 2.97 2.60 -71.04
C GLY A 617 2.83 1.29 -70.25
N ALA A 618 2.02 1.26 -69.18
CA ALA A 618 1.90 0.10 -68.31
C ALA A 618 0.53 -0.58 -68.40
N SER A 619 0.46 -1.88 -68.08
CA SER A 619 -0.80 -2.61 -68.10
C SER A 619 -1.67 -2.27 -66.88
N ARG A 620 -3.00 -2.48 -67.02
CA ARG A 620 -4.00 -2.22 -66.02
C ARG A 620 -3.70 -2.87 -64.67
N LYS A 621 -3.03 -4.05 -64.66
CA LYS A 621 -2.58 -4.79 -63.47
C LYS A 621 -1.69 -3.94 -62.56
N TYR A 622 -0.81 -3.13 -63.13
CA TYR A 622 0.10 -2.26 -62.39
C TYR A 622 -0.42 -0.86 -62.16
N LEU A 623 -1.21 -0.35 -63.09
CA LEU A 623 -1.76 1.01 -63.03
C LEU A 623 -2.82 1.17 -61.95
N LEU A 624 -3.70 0.17 -61.72
CA LEU A 624 -4.71 0.27 -60.71
C LEU A 624 -4.13 0.42 -59.30
N PRO A 625 -3.22 -0.43 -58.81
CA PRO A 625 -2.57 -0.26 -57.52
C PRO A 625 -1.81 1.07 -57.41
N PHE A 626 -1.15 1.49 -58.51
CA PHE A 626 -0.44 2.78 -58.54
C PHE A 626 -1.39 3.95 -58.37
N LEU A 627 -2.49 3.99 -59.09
CA LEU A 627 -3.49 5.06 -59.02
C LEU A 627 -4.19 5.05 -57.65
N GLU A 628 -4.46 3.89 -57.08
CA GLU A 628 -5.01 3.76 -55.70
C GLU A 628 -4.00 4.24 -54.65
N GLN A 629 -2.71 4.10 -54.91
CA GLN A 629 -1.67 4.66 -54.04
C GLN A 629 -1.65 6.19 -54.11
N LEU A 630 -1.81 6.78 -55.31
CA LEU A 630 -1.91 8.25 -55.47
C LEU A 630 -3.18 8.81 -54.78
N ASP A 631 -4.30 8.05 -54.81
CA ASP A 631 -5.53 8.41 -54.10
C ASP A 631 -5.29 8.38 -52.58
N ARG A 632 -4.62 7.34 -52.04
CA ARG A 632 -4.26 7.21 -50.61
C ARG A 632 -3.28 8.32 -50.14
N GLU A 633 -2.37 8.73 -51.00
CA GLU A 633 -1.43 9.83 -50.73
C GLU A 633 -2.10 11.22 -50.84
N GLY A 634 -3.34 11.27 -51.23
CA GLY A 634 -4.07 12.55 -51.42
C GLY A 634 -3.57 13.37 -52.58
N LEU A 635 -2.91 12.79 -53.57
CA LEU A 635 -2.56 13.46 -54.82
C LEU A 635 -3.74 13.50 -55.78
N THR A 636 -4.51 12.42 -55.83
CA THR A 636 -5.67 12.28 -56.71
C THR A 636 -6.92 11.92 -55.92
N VAL A 637 -8.09 12.22 -56.47
CA VAL A 637 -9.39 11.79 -55.97
C VAL A 637 -10.15 11.14 -57.13
N ARG A 638 -10.63 9.93 -56.90
CA ARG A 638 -11.43 9.18 -57.89
C ARG A 638 -12.87 9.73 -57.98
N ARG A 639 -13.32 10.03 -59.17
CA ARG A 639 -14.68 10.48 -59.52
C ARG A 639 -15.27 9.52 -60.57
N GLY A 640 -15.91 8.44 -60.12
CA GLY A 640 -16.41 7.41 -61.05
C GLY A 640 -15.29 6.75 -61.84
N ASP A 641 -15.24 6.98 -63.19
CA ASP A 641 -14.28 6.37 -64.09
C ASP A 641 -13.00 7.20 -64.30
N TYR A 642 -12.91 8.42 -63.79
CA TYR A 642 -11.73 9.28 -63.87
C TYR A 642 -11.24 9.77 -62.50
N ARG A 643 -10.07 10.38 -62.50
CA ARG A 643 -9.43 11.02 -61.35
C ARG A 643 -9.15 12.48 -61.61
N GLU A 644 -9.21 13.27 -60.54
CA GLU A 644 -8.86 14.69 -60.51
C GLU A 644 -7.75 14.91 -59.50
N LEU A 645 -7.04 16.03 -59.56
CA LEU A 645 -6.15 16.47 -58.51
C LEU A 645 -6.96 16.72 -57.23
N ALA A 646 -6.48 16.18 -56.10
CA ALA A 646 -7.07 16.50 -54.80
C ALA A 646 -6.96 18.02 -54.55
N ARG A 647 -8.10 18.67 -54.28
CA ARG A 647 -8.08 20.06 -53.82
C ARG A 647 -7.48 20.11 -52.41
N ARG A 648 -6.43 20.90 -52.23
CA ARG A 648 -5.83 21.17 -50.92
C ARG A 648 -6.81 21.86 -50.00
#